data_7925e1ef6497989bb673a23c8f8bd47d
#
_entry.id   7925e1ef6497989bb673a23c8f8bd47d
#
_cell.length_a   1.000
_cell.length_b   1.000
_cell.length_c   1.000
_cell.angle_alpha   90.00
_cell.angle_beta   90.00
_cell.angle_gamma   90.00
#
_symmetry.space_group_name_H-M   'P 1'
#
loop_
_entity.id
_entity.type
_entity.pdbx_description
1 polymer ?
#
loop_
_entity_poly.entity_id
_entity_poly.type
_entity_poly.pdbx_seq_one_letter_code
_entity_poly.pdbx_strand_id
1 'polypeptide(L)'
;MWFNKRSSPIAALLLTAPSLSAAFYLPGVAPTSYDEGQSVPLYVNHLTPGLAQQDEQLHSVFSYDYYHPAFHFCTPPEGPKDVRESLGSILFGDRIQTSPFELHMGKNETCKAVCGPASFDARSAKFVNRRIQQGYNINWLVDGLPGAQINMEAVTQTKFYSPGFALGSINDEGQPVLNNHFEILIEYHRVGYGNQDKYRVVGVLVQPESRRNSMVSDDGTAQCDGDGVGITLSEEGETAVTWTYSMYWRESPTAWATRWDKYLHVYDPKIHWFSLINSAVFVVFLVAMVSMILVRALKKDIARYNRLDMINLDDFDSTSAAVEDGIQEDSGWKLVHGDVFRCPKSPLLLSVLVGNGAQLFMMTGVTVVFALFGLLSPANRGFLATAILLIYTLFGFIGGYVSARVYKSLGGDAWKRNIIMTPVLVPALIFGVFFLLNLFVWAKGSSGAVPFGTMLALVLIWFVISVPLSVAGSWLGFKQRAIEGPTKTNQIPRQVPPMTGTLRTVPSLLLTGILPFGAIFVELYFIMTSLWTNKIYYMFGFLFLCYGLMVITSAATTVLLVYFLLCAENYRWHWRAFAGAGMTGGYVFLNALLFWITRVSFGGLTGAVLYVGYSALIGFIVFILTGKNHCEPEKTYSTNPMTRIHWIFRQLGVRAAYLRLHQSRLSCSRILT
;
A
#
# COMPACT_ATOMS: atom_id res chain seq x y z
N MET A 1 -20.63 18.82 -49.41
CA MET A 1 -22.12 18.57 -49.22
C MET A 1 -22.26 17.33 -48.38
N TRP A 2 -23.03 17.44 -47.27
CA TRP A 2 -23.41 16.38 -46.32
C TRP A 2 -22.40 15.92 -45.28
N PHE A 3 -22.25 16.77 -44.24
CA PHE A 3 -21.88 16.33 -42.91
C PHE A 3 -23.16 16.22 -42.06
N ASN A 4 -23.58 15.02 -41.78
CA ASN A 4 -24.73 14.75 -40.93
C ASN A 4 -24.30 14.70 -39.47
N LYS A 5 -24.52 15.81 -38.72
CA LYS A 5 -24.34 15.89 -37.27
C LYS A 5 -25.44 15.02 -36.62
N ARG A 6 -25.13 13.80 -36.21
CA ARG A 6 -25.88 13.11 -35.17
C ARG A 6 -25.28 13.49 -33.82
N SER A 7 -25.82 14.49 -33.17
CA SER A 7 -25.63 14.76 -31.76
C SER A 7 -26.15 13.54 -30.98
N SER A 8 -25.25 12.91 -30.22
CA SER A 8 -25.57 11.75 -29.40
C SER A 8 -26.58 12.17 -28.31
N PRO A 9 -27.68 11.45 -28.12
CA PRO A 9 -28.70 11.77 -27.09
C PRO A 9 -28.13 11.70 -25.66
N ILE A 10 -26.97 11.08 -25.46
CA ILE A 10 -26.29 10.98 -24.17
C ILE A 10 -25.72 12.33 -23.71
N ALA A 11 -25.26 13.19 -24.65
CA ALA A 11 -24.77 14.52 -24.30
C ALA A 11 -25.91 15.48 -23.88
N ALA A 12 -27.12 15.31 -24.44
CA ALA A 12 -28.29 16.08 -24.06
C ALA A 12 -28.84 15.65 -22.68
N LEU A 13 -28.74 14.37 -22.33
CA LEU A 13 -29.17 13.83 -21.04
C LEU A 13 -28.31 14.30 -19.87
N LEU A 14 -27.01 14.57 -20.11
CA LEU A 14 -26.05 15.08 -19.10
C LEU A 14 -26.23 16.60 -18.85
N LEU A 15 -26.84 17.35 -19.78
CA LEU A 15 -27.04 18.79 -19.66
C LEU A 15 -28.41 19.17 -19.08
N THR A 16 -29.36 18.24 -18.96
CA THR A 16 -30.70 18.46 -18.40
C THR A 16 -30.94 17.82 -17.04
N ALA A 17 -29.85 17.33 -16.37
CA ALA A 17 -29.95 16.93 -14.98
C ALA A 17 -30.23 18.20 -14.15
N PRO A 18 -31.44 18.36 -13.54
CA PRO A 18 -31.66 19.46 -12.62
C PRO A 18 -30.61 19.33 -11.52
N SER A 19 -30.03 20.45 -11.11
CA SER A 19 -29.15 20.58 -9.97
C SER A 19 -29.85 20.14 -8.68
N LEU A 20 -30.04 18.85 -8.52
CA LEU A 20 -30.23 18.23 -7.21
C LEU A 20 -28.88 18.33 -6.49
N SER A 21 -28.64 19.48 -5.85
CA SER A 21 -27.64 19.60 -4.80
C SER A 21 -28.13 18.86 -3.54
N ALA A 22 -28.58 17.62 -3.70
CA ALA A 22 -28.60 16.67 -2.61
C ALA A 22 -27.12 16.34 -2.36
N ALA A 23 -26.58 16.83 -1.24
CA ALA A 23 -25.27 16.42 -0.79
C ALA A 23 -25.25 14.88 -0.75
N PHE A 24 -24.64 14.26 -1.75
CA PHE A 24 -24.50 12.81 -1.80
C PHE A 24 -23.44 12.42 -0.79
N TYR A 25 -23.88 12.03 0.40
CA TYR A 25 -23.00 11.41 1.38
C TYR A 25 -22.79 9.94 1.00
N LEU A 26 -21.53 9.52 0.98
CA LEU A 26 -21.23 8.09 0.89
C LEU A 26 -21.95 7.33 2.02
N PRO A 27 -22.49 6.14 1.77
CA PRO A 27 -23.11 5.34 2.83
C PRO A 27 -22.16 5.16 4.03
N GLY A 28 -22.60 5.52 5.22
CA GLY A 28 -21.81 5.44 6.47
C GLY A 28 -21.17 6.76 6.92
N VAL A 29 -21.33 7.87 6.18
CA VAL A 29 -20.78 9.20 6.53
C VAL A 29 -21.89 10.25 6.56
N ALA A 30 -23.03 9.92 7.14
CA ALA A 30 -24.07 10.92 7.38
C ALA A 30 -23.67 11.77 8.60
N PRO A 31 -23.74 13.12 8.55
CA PRO A 31 -23.45 13.96 9.70
C PRO A 31 -24.48 13.73 10.80
N THR A 32 -23.98 13.42 12.00
CA THR A 32 -24.82 13.37 13.20
C THR A 32 -24.96 14.79 13.73
N SER A 33 -26.20 15.21 13.97
CA SER A 33 -26.49 16.53 14.55
C SER A 33 -27.11 16.32 15.92
N TYR A 34 -26.58 17.01 16.92
CA TYR A 34 -26.98 16.91 18.31
C TYR A 34 -27.76 18.15 18.75
N ASP A 35 -28.70 17.95 19.65
CA ASP A 35 -29.41 19.04 20.33
C ASP A 35 -28.63 19.42 21.61
N GLU A 36 -28.84 20.61 22.16
CA GLU A 36 -28.20 21.04 23.37
C GLU A 36 -28.57 20.12 24.55
N GLY A 37 -27.57 19.69 25.34
CA GLY A 37 -27.76 18.71 26.41
C GLY A 37 -27.94 17.27 26.00
N GLN A 38 -27.98 16.95 24.71
CA GLN A 38 -28.07 15.57 24.21
C GLN A 38 -26.77 14.81 24.51
N SER A 39 -26.90 13.52 24.87
CA SER A 39 -25.75 12.64 25.09
C SER A 39 -24.98 12.38 23.79
N VAL A 40 -23.68 12.60 23.85
CA VAL A 40 -22.74 12.32 22.75
C VAL A 40 -21.93 11.08 23.13
N PRO A 41 -22.04 9.96 22.40
CA PRO A 41 -21.36 8.73 22.77
C PRO A 41 -19.82 8.85 22.57
N LEU A 42 -19.07 8.51 23.59
CA LEU A 42 -17.66 8.24 23.49
C LEU A 42 -17.44 6.73 23.42
N TYR A 43 -16.68 6.28 22.45
CA TYR A 43 -16.26 4.89 22.29
C TYR A 43 -14.78 4.76 22.57
N VAL A 44 -14.39 3.62 23.09
CA VAL A 44 -12.99 3.25 23.32
C VAL A 44 -12.54 2.21 22.31
N ASN A 45 -11.28 2.28 21.94
CA ASN A 45 -10.65 1.30 21.06
C ASN A 45 -9.40 0.72 21.76
N HIS A 46 -8.73 -0.19 21.10
CA HIS A 46 -7.52 -0.83 21.61
C HIS A 46 -6.38 0.18 21.90
N LEU A 47 -5.47 -0.17 22.80
CA LEU A 47 -4.23 0.56 23.03
C LEU A 47 -3.20 0.12 21.98
N THR A 48 -2.56 1.09 21.34
CA THR A 48 -1.57 0.86 20.29
C THR A 48 -0.17 1.30 20.71
N PRO A 49 0.88 0.58 20.29
CA PRO A 49 2.24 1.03 20.52
C PRO A 49 2.53 2.28 19.69
N GLY A 50 3.25 3.22 20.27
CA GLY A 50 3.82 4.38 19.61
C GLY A 50 5.34 4.36 19.68
N LEU A 51 5.96 5.50 19.36
CA LEU A 51 7.39 5.69 19.60
C LEU A 51 7.62 5.99 21.08
N ALA A 52 8.60 5.34 21.68
CA ALA A 52 8.97 5.59 23.06
C ALA A 52 9.57 7.01 23.20
N GLN A 53 9.29 7.69 24.32
CA GLN A 53 9.74 9.07 24.55
C GLN A 53 11.25 9.21 24.70
N GLN A 54 11.94 8.16 25.17
CA GLN A 54 13.37 8.21 25.50
C GLN A 54 14.29 8.08 24.28
N ASP A 55 13.96 7.21 23.34
CA ASP A 55 14.83 6.85 22.21
C ASP A 55 14.18 6.97 20.84
N GLU A 56 12.92 7.40 20.79
CA GLU A 56 12.11 7.49 19.57
C GLU A 56 12.05 6.18 18.76
N GLN A 57 12.23 5.03 19.42
CA GLN A 57 12.17 3.71 18.82
C GLN A 57 10.84 3.02 19.07
N LEU A 58 10.47 2.11 18.18
CA LEU A 58 9.32 1.25 18.34
C LEU A 58 9.72 -0.01 19.12
N HIS A 59 9.18 -0.18 20.33
CA HIS A 59 9.50 -1.32 21.20
C HIS A 59 8.51 -2.48 21.13
N SER A 60 7.33 -2.26 20.57
CA SER A 60 6.28 -3.29 20.48
C SER A 60 5.46 -3.12 19.21
N VAL A 61 4.87 -4.24 18.75
CA VAL A 61 3.89 -4.28 17.64
C VAL A 61 2.55 -4.84 18.10
N PHE A 62 2.41 -5.13 19.40
CA PHE A 62 1.19 -5.70 19.96
C PHE A 62 0.26 -4.59 20.41
N SER A 63 -1.02 -4.70 20.10
CA SER A 63 -2.09 -3.88 20.69
C SER A 63 -2.79 -4.65 21.81
N TYR A 64 -3.41 -3.95 22.73
CA TYR A 64 -4.15 -4.55 23.85
C TYR A 64 -5.57 -3.97 23.88
N ASP A 65 -6.53 -4.82 24.29
CA ASP A 65 -7.90 -4.36 24.49
C ASP A 65 -7.93 -3.26 25.55
N TYR A 66 -8.81 -2.30 25.39
CA TYR A 66 -8.97 -1.21 26.37
C TYR A 66 -9.31 -1.78 27.74
N TYR A 67 -10.25 -2.72 27.82
CA TYR A 67 -10.66 -3.36 29.07
C TYR A 67 -9.80 -4.60 29.43
N HIS A 68 -8.54 -4.63 29.01
CA HIS A 68 -7.62 -5.66 29.47
C HIS A 68 -7.44 -5.59 30.99
N PRO A 69 -7.57 -6.71 31.75
CA PRO A 69 -7.60 -6.68 33.21
C PRO A 69 -6.44 -5.92 33.89
N ALA A 70 -5.25 -5.95 33.30
CA ALA A 70 -4.07 -5.30 33.89
C ALA A 70 -4.10 -3.76 33.84
N PHE A 71 -4.96 -3.13 33.03
CA PHE A 71 -5.06 -1.67 32.97
C PHE A 71 -6.05 -1.09 33.97
N HIS A 72 -6.95 -1.92 34.53
CA HIS A 72 -7.96 -1.51 35.50
C HIS A 72 -8.75 -0.26 35.08
N PHE A 73 -9.03 -0.08 33.79
CA PHE A 73 -9.92 0.97 33.29
C PHE A 73 -11.36 0.70 33.73
N CYS A 74 -12.09 1.78 34.01
CA CYS A 74 -13.50 1.70 34.39
C CYS A 74 -14.36 1.10 33.28
N THR A 75 -15.18 0.12 33.64
CA THR A 75 -16.14 -0.51 32.71
C THR A 75 -17.52 0.15 32.85
N PRO A 76 -18.33 0.21 31.77
CA PRO A 76 -19.72 0.63 31.89
C PRO A 76 -20.51 -0.28 32.84
N PRO A 77 -21.57 0.23 33.53
CA PRO A 77 -22.37 -0.56 34.49
C PRO A 77 -22.99 -1.82 33.85
N GLU A 78 -23.35 -1.74 32.57
CA GLU A 78 -23.94 -2.86 31.82
C GLU A 78 -22.88 -3.78 31.19
N GLY A 79 -21.60 -3.55 31.45
CA GLY A 79 -20.47 -4.18 30.78
C GLY A 79 -20.17 -3.56 29.39
N PRO A 80 -18.93 -3.78 28.86
CA PRO A 80 -18.54 -3.27 27.56
C PRO A 80 -19.33 -3.99 26.44
N LYS A 81 -19.92 -3.21 25.53
CA LYS A 81 -20.65 -3.72 24.35
C LYS A 81 -19.86 -3.38 23.11
N ASP A 82 -19.67 -4.36 22.23
CA ASP A 82 -19.02 -4.16 20.95
C ASP A 82 -19.92 -3.33 20.00
N VAL A 83 -19.31 -2.36 19.33
CA VAL A 83 -19.97 -1.54 18.31
C VAL A 83 -19.80 -2.23 16.95
N ARG A 84 -20.80 -2.12 16.08
CA ARG A 84 -20.73 -2.70 14.73
C ARG A 84 -19.64 -2.01 13.91
N GLU A 85 -18.71 -2.79 13.43
CA GLU A 85 -17.58 -2.33 12.65
C GLU A 85 -17.58 -2.89 11.22
N SER A 86 -16.85 -2.21 10.31
CA SER A 86 -16.61 -2.72 8.97
C SER A 86 -15.63 -3.89 8.98
N LEU A 87 -15.70 -4.78 7.98
CA LEU A 87 -14.76 -5.88 7.83
C LEU A 87 -13.29 -5.38 7.80
N GLY A 88 -13.05 -4.24 7.13
CA GLY A 88 -11.72 -3.65 7.05
C GLY A 88 -11.21 -3.12 8.39
N SER A 89 -12.08 -2.56 9.22
CA SER A 89 -11.75 -2.10 10.58
C SER A 89 -11.27 -3.27 11.45
N ILE A 90 -12.02 -4.37 11.44
CA ILE A 90 -11.68 -5.60 12.18
C ILE A 90 -10.34 -6.20 11.68
N LEU A 91 -10.07 -6.14 10.38
CA LEU A 91 -8.81 -6.62 9.81
C LEU A 91 -7.59 -5.79 10.25
N PHE A 92 -7.78 -4.49 10.50
CA PHE A 92 -6.75 -3.63 11.08
C PHE A 92 -6.63 -3.76 12.60
N GLY A 93 -7.44 -4.61 13.21
CA GLY A 93 -7.38 -4.93 14.64
C GLY A 93 -8.19 -3.98 15.51
N ASP A 94 -9.05 -3.14 14.94
CA ASP A 94 -9.96 -2.30 15.72
C ASP A 94 -10.88 -3.16 16.61
N ARG A 95 -11.16 -2.64 17.82
CA ARG A 95 -12.05 -3.20 18.83
C ARG A 95 -12.79 -2.06 19.50
N ILE A 96 -13.82 -1.56 18.85
CA ILE A 96 -14.58 -0.42 19.33
C ILE A 96 -15.64 -0.88 20.30
N GLN A 97 -15.59 -0.35 21.53
CA GLN A 97 -16.49 -0.71 22.61
C GLN A 97 -17.09 0.52 23.27
N THR A 98 -18.23 0.36 23.94
CA THR A 98 -18.85 1.43 24.72
C THR A 98 -17.99 1.81 25.93
N SER A 99 -18.06 3.06 26.35
CA SER A 99 -17.31 3.59 27.50
C SER A 99 -18.25 4.09 28.62
N PRO A 100 -17.76 4.23 29.84
CA PRO A 100 -18.50 4.77 30.95
C PRO A 100 -18.54 6.33 30.99
N PHE A 101 -17.86 6.99 30.03
CA PHE A 101 -17.80 8.45 29.98
C PHE A 101 -19.13 9.03 29.48
N GLU A 102 -19.70 9.95 30.26
CA GLU A 102 -20.95 10.63 29.93
C GLU A 102 -20.64 12.01 29.38
N LEU A 103 -20.85 12.25 28.10
CA LEU A 103 -20.65 13.54 27.45
C LEU A 103 -22.01 14.12 27.07
N HIS A 104 -22.29 15.37 27.49
CA HIS A 104 -23.53 16.08 27.14
C HIS A 104 -23.18 17.33 26.34
N MET A 105 -23.83 17.49 25.17
CA MET A 105 -23.57 18.61 24.26
C MET A 105 -23.75 19.96 24.97
N GLY A 106 -22.70 20.78 24.95
CA GLY A 106 -22.69 22.13 25.52
C GLY A 106 -22.56 22.20 27.05
N LYS A 107 -22.49 21.08 27.78
CA LYS A 107 -22.29 21.09 29.25
C LYS A 107 -20.83 20.82 29.57
N ASN A 108 -20.20 21.77 30.25
CA ASN A 108 -18.87 21.60 30.80
C ASN A 108 -18.95 20.86 32.14
N GLU A 109 -18.06 19.90 32.32
CA GLU A 109 -17.90 19.14 33.57
C GLU A 109 -16.43 19.19 33.99
N THR A 110 -16.19 19.48 35.27
CA THR A 110 -14.84 19.58 35.82
C THR A 110 -14.62 18.49 36.86
N CYS A 111 -13.52 17.76 36.71
CA CYS A 111 -13.05 16.76 37.64
C CYS A 111 -14.12 15.74 38.11
N LYS A 112 -14.76 15.08 37.16
CA LYS A 112 -15.73 14.01 37.44
C LYS A 112 -15.00 12.68 37.55
N ALA A 113 -15.27 11.91 38.60
CA ALA A 113 -14.78 10.54 38.73
C ALA A 113 -15.55 9.60 37.78
N VAL A 114 -14.85 8.73 37.11
CA VAL A 114 -15.45 7.76 36.19
C VAL A 114 -15.98 6.53 36.93
N CYS A 115 -15.21 6.08 37.93
CA CYS A 115 -15.56 4.97 38.82
C CYS A 115 -14.82 5.11 40.15
N GLY A 116 -15.07 4.22 41.10
CA GLY A 116 -14.33 4.12 42.35
C GLY A 116 -12.83 3.85 42.16
N PRO A 117 -12.02 3.99 43.23
CA PRO A 117 -10.58 3.75 43.12
C PRO A 117 -10.27 2.32 42.68
N ALA A 118 -9.42 2.16 41.67
CA ALA A 118 -8.93 0.88 41.19
C ALA A 118 -7.60 0.54 41.89
N SER A 119 -7.48 -0.66 42.45
CA SER A 119 -6.24 -1.13 43.08
C SER A 119 -5.38 -1.88 42.05
N PHE A 120 -4.15 -1.42 41.85
CA PHE A 120 -3.14 -2.04 41.03
C PHE A 120 -2.24 -2.96 41.86
N ASP A 121 -2.28 -4.24 41.62
CA ASP A 121 -1.34 -5.21 42.17
C ASP A 121 0.06 -5.07 41.52
N ALA A 122 1.08 -5.63 42.13
CA ALA A 122 2.46 -5.56 41.66
C ALA A 122 2.63 -6.07 40.21
N ARG A 123 1.83 -7.06 39.78
CA ARG A 123 1.90 -7.63 38.41
C ARG A 123 1.32 -6.65 37.39
N SER A 124 0.16 -6.09 37.68
CA SER A 124 -0.50 -5.08 36.84
C SER A 124 0.32 -3.80 36.78
N ALA A 125 0.89 -3.34 37.90
CA ALA A 125 1.79 -2.19 37.94
C ALA A 125 3.01 -2.40 37.03
N LYS A 126 3.70 -3.52 37.13
CA LYS A 126 4.83 -3.86 36.28
C LYS A 126 4.44 -3.96 34.80
N PHE A 127 3.25 -4.50 34.50
CA PHE A 127 2.75 -4.59 33.14
C PHE A 127 2.51 -3.18 32.55
N VAL A 128 1.82 -2.30 33.29
CA VAL A 128 1.47 -0.93 32.85
C VAL A 128 2.73 -0.07 32.72
N ASN A 129 3.61 -0.08 33.73
CA ASN A 129 4.89 0.63 33.69
C ASN A 129 5.69 0.32 32.41
N ARG A 130 5.77 -0.97 32.09
CA ARG A 130 6.44 -1.40 30.85
C ARG A 130 5.73 -0.87 29.60
N ARG A 131 4.39 -0.73 29.58
CA ARG A 131 3.66 -0.16 28.43
C ARG A 131 3.87 1.34 28.31
N ILE A 132 3.94 2.06 29.44
CA ILE A 132 4.29 3.48 29.44
C ILE A 132 5.70 3.70 28.85
N GLN A 133 6.69 2.92 29.30
CA GLN A 133 8.06 2.97 28.74
C GLN A 133 8.11 2.66 27.24
N GLN A 134 7.22 1.81 26.74
CA GLN A 134 7.10 1.45 25.33
C GLN A 134 6.30 2.47 24.51
N GLY A 135 5.81 3.57 25.09
CA GLY A 135 5.10 4.63 24.40
C GLY A 135 3.70 4.25 23.93
N TYR A 136 2.95 3.47 24.71
CA TYR A 136 1.59 3.09 24.33
C TYR A 136 0.64 4.28 24.37
N ASN A 137 -0.24 4.34 23.35
CA ASN A 137 -1.29 5.34 23.21
C ASN A 137 -2.68 4.73 23.42
N ILE A 138 -3.54 5.51 24.05
CA ILE A 138 -4.97 5.24 24.19
C ILE A 138 -5.70 5.83 22.97
N ASN A 139 -6.67 5.09 22.43
CA ASN A 139 -7.46 5.53 21.28
C ASN A 139 -8.94 5.61 21.65
N TRP A 140 -9.49 6.81 21.61
CA TRP A 140 -10.91 7.08 21.79
C TRP A 140 -11.55 7.59 20.51
N LEU A 141 -12.87 7.47 20.43
CA LEU A 141 -13.67 7.90 19.29
C LEU A 141 -14.91 8.65 19.77
N VAL A 142 -15.14 9.84 19.24
CA VAL A 142 -16.36 10.60 19.45
C VAL A 142 -16.90 11.03 18.08
N ASP A 143 -18.12 10.66 17.77
CA ASP A 143 -18.76 10.92 16.44
C ASP A 143 -17.86 10.52 15.25
N GLY A 144 -17.13 9.40 15.38
CA GLY A 144 -16.21 8.90 14.35
C GLY A 144 -14.87 9.62 14.24
N LEU A 145 -14.65 10.71 15.00
CA LEU A 145 -13.34 11.38 15.12
C LEU A 145 -12.50 10.72 16.21
N PRO A 146 -11.19 10.51 15.96
CA PRO A 146 -10.29 10.04 17.00
C PRO A 146 -9.99 11.15 18.02
N GLY A 147 -9.93 10.79 19.29
CA GLY A 147 -9.33 11.64 20.30
C GLY A 147 -7.86 11.88 19.95
N ALA A 148 -7.44 13.15 19.96
CA ALA A 148 -6.10 13.53 19.53
C ALA A 148 -5.41 14.45 20.53
N GLN A 149 -4.08 14.42 20.54
CA GLN A 149 -3.26 15.44 21.21
C GLN A 149 -2.88 16.55 20.23
N ILE A 150 -2.77 17.79 20.75
CA ILE A 150 -2.20 18.91 19.99
C ILE A 150 -0.69 18.77 20.00
N ASN A 151 -0.11 18.62 18.83
CA ASN A 151 1.32 18.73 18.64
C ASN A 151 1.63 20.01 17.86
N MET A 152 2.76 20.62 18.17
CA MET A 152 3.24 21.81 17.48
C MET A 152 4.49 21.44 16.70
N GLU A 153 4.47 21.66 15.40
CA GLU A 153 5.65 21.44 14.57
C GLU A 153 6.71 22.50 14.89
N ALA A 154 7.91 22.06 15.25
CA ALA A 154 8.98 22.95 15.70
C ALA A 154 9.43 23.98 14.64
N VAL A 155 9.33 23.63 13.35
CA VAL A 155 9.79 24.45 12.21
C VAL A 155 8.72 25.46 11.76
N THR A 156 7.47 25.01 11.63
CA THR A 156 6.37 25.83 11.06
C THR A 156 5.49 26.45 12.12
N GLN A 157 5.64 26.05 13.38
CA GLN A 157 4.75 26.40 14.50
C GLN A 157 3.26 26.13 14.21
N THR A 158 2.96 25.28 13.26
CA THR A 158 1.58 24.87 12.95
C THR A 158 1.11 23.82 13.95
N LYS A 159 -0.10 24.05 14.49
CA LYS A 159 -0.75 23.08 15.39
C LYS A 159 -1.43 22.01 14.56
N PHE A 160 -1.17 20.76 14.86
CA PHE A 160 -1.85 19.63 14.24
C PHE A 160 -2.35 18.61 15.29
N TYR A 161 -3.36 17.85 14.93
CA TYR A 161 -3.99 16.87 15.80
C TYR A 161 -3.39 15.49 15.52
N SER A 162 -2.64 14.95 16.48
CA SER A 162 -2.09 13.59 16.40
C SER A 162 -3.09 12.60 17.02
N PRO A 163 -3.66 11.66 16.25
CA PRO A 163 -4.59 10.67 16.78
C PRO A 163 -3.97 9.81 17.88
N GLY A 164 -4.75 9.53 18.91
CA GLY A 164 -4.30 8.85 20.11
C GLY A 164 -3.59 9.77 21.10
N PHE A 165 -3.56 9.38 22.36
CA PHE A 165 -2.90 10.12 23.43
C PHE A 165 -2.19 9.16 24.39
N ALA A 166 -1.11 9.64 25.02
CA ALA A 166 -0.19 8.80 25.79
C ALA A 166 -0.84 8.18 27.02
N LEU A 167 -0.61 6.89 27.25
CA LEU A 167 -1.01 6.16 28.47
C LEU A 167 -0.33 6.74 29.72
N GLY A 168 0.87 7.23 29.59
CA GLY A 168 1.66 7.83 30.64
C GLY A 168 2.86 8.57 30.08
N SER A 169 3.64 9.15 30.97
CA SER A 169 4.87 9.87 30.65
C SER A 169 6.04 9.33 31.47
N ILE A 170 7.24 9.77 31.17
CA ILE A 170 8.43 9.46 31.96
C ILE A 170 8.87 10.75 32.62
N ASN A 171 9.02 10.73 33.96
CA ASN A 171 9.49 11.86 34.70
C ASN A 171 11.01 12.10 34.50
N ASP A 172 11.51 13.20 35.05
CA ASP A 172 12.93 13.57 34.95
C ASP A 172 13.87 12.54 35.64
N GLU A 173 13.32 11.73 36.55
CA GLU A 173 14.05 10.64 37.22
C GLU A 173 14.04 9.32 36.39
N GLY A 174 13.41 9.31 35.21
CA GLY A 174 13.30 8.12 34.35
C GLY A 174 12.21 7.13 34.81
N GLN A 175 11.36 7.49 35.78
CA GLN A 175 10.28 6.61 36.25
C GLN A 175 9.02 6.79 35.40
N PRO A 176 8.28 5.69 35.11
CA PRO A 176 7.01 5.76 34.41
C PRO A 176 5.91 6.33 35.32
N VAL A 177 5.18 7.30 34.80
CA VAL A 177 4.08 8.00 35.45
C VAL A 177 2.80 7.71 34.68
N LEU A 178 1.76 7.22 35.35
CA LEU A 178 0.48 6.91 34.75
C LEU A 178 -0.40 8.16 34.59
N ASN A 179 -0.97 8.39 33.42
CA ASN A 179 -1.97 9.42 33.20
C ASN A 179 -3.36 8.89 33.63
N ASN A 180 -3.94 9.49 34.64
CA ASN A 180 -5.23 9.08 35.21
C ASN A 180 -6.31 10.16 35.12
N HIS A 181 -5.97 11.35 34.66
CA HIS A 181 -6.89 12.45 34.42
C HIS A 181 -6.89 12.83 32.94
N PHE A 182 -8.06 12.99 32.32
CA PHE A 182 -8.22 13.34 30.93
C PHE A 182 -8.98 14.64 30.76
N GLU A 183 -8.31 15.68 30.26
CA GLU A 183 -8.99 16.90 29.85
C GLU A 183 -9.46 16.73 28.40
N ILE A 184 -10.77 16.69 28.21
CA ILE A 184 -11.44 16.49 26.93
C ILE A 184 -11.97 17.81 26.42
N LEU A 185 -11.43 18.35 25.34
CA LEU A 185 -11.94 19.50 24.63
C LEU A 185 -12.60 19.09 23.34
N ILE A 186 -13.93 19.26 23.26
CA ILE A 186 -14.69 18.94 22.04
C ILE A 186 -15.01 20.23 21.30
N GLU A 187 -14.58 20.30 20.05
CA GLU A 187 -14.93 21.39 19.16
C GLU A 187 -16.23 21.05 18.42
N TYR A 188 -17.17 21.99 18.40
CA TYR A 188 -18.42 21.83 17.70
C TYR A 188 -18.69 22.97 16.69
N HIS A 189 -19.46 22.67 15.66
CA HIS A 189 -19.93 23.63 14.67
C HIS A 189 -21.45 23.75 14.77
N ARG A 190 -21.95 24.99 14.83
CA ARG A 190 -23.38 25.28 14.88
C ARG A 190 -23.97 25.25 13.47
N VAL A 191 -25.05 24.53 13.29
CA VAL A 191 -25.78 24.43 12.02
C VAL A 191 -27.23 24.86 12.27
N GLY A 192 -27.62 26.02 11.74
CA GLY A 192 -29.00 26.50 11.84
C GLY A 192 -29.93 25.70 10.89
N TYR A 193 -30.87 25.00 11.46
CA TYR A 193 -31.96 24.36 10.73
C TYR A 193 -33.28 25.04 11.11
N GLY A 194 -33.70 26.03 10.35
CA GLY A 194 -34.94 26.76 10.64
C GLY A 194 -34.87 27.50 11.99
N ASN A 195 -35.76 27.20 12.95
CA ASN A 195 -35.83 27.82 14.28
C ASN A 195 -35.06 27.04 15.36
N GLN A 196 -34.32 25.99 15.01
CA GLN A 196 -33.57 25.18 15.96
C GLN A 196 -32.09 25.13 15.56
N ASP A 197 -31.22 25.49 16.50
CA ASP A 197 -29.78 25.31 16.36
C ASP A 197 -29.43 23.86 16.65
N LYS A 198 -28.68 23.23 15.73
CA LYS A 198 -28.11 21.89 15.92
C LYS A 198 -26.59 21.97 15.91
N TYR A 199 -25.98 21.08 16.65
CA TYR A 199 -24.53 21.07 16.86
C TYR A 199 -23.91 19.82 16.25
N ARG A 200 -22.74 19.96 15.62
CA ARG A 200 -21.97 18.85 15.03
C ARG A 200 -20.56 18.86 15.59
N VAL A 201 -20.06 17.70 15.97
CA VAL A 201 -18.68 17.53 16.45
C VAL A 201 -17.72 17.67 15.30
N VAL A 202 -16.72 18.56 15.41
CA VAL A 202 -15.71 18.85 14.38
C VAL A 202 -14.27 18.72 14.86
N GLY A 203 -14.04 18.47 16.15
CA GLY A 203 -12.73 18.19 16.70
C GLY A 203 -12.83 17.55 18.08
N VAL A 204 -11.92 16.64 18.40
CA VAL A 204 -11.83 15.98 19.70
C VAL A 204 -10.38 16.03 20.16
N LEU A 205 -10.11 16.79 21.18
CA LEU A 205 -8.78 16.94 21.77
C LEU A 205 -8.78 16.34 23.14
N VAL A 206 -7.76 15.58 23.47
CA VAL A 206 -7.58 14.96 24.78
C VAL A 206 -6.18 15.28 25.27
N GLN A 207 -6.10 15.95 26.43
CA GLN A 207 -4.86 16.17 27.13
C GLN A 207 -4.80 15.22 28.31
N PRO A 208 -3.97 14.19 28.28
CA PRO A 208 -3.81 13.28 29.40
C PRO A 208 -2.85 13.89 30.43
N GLU A 209 -3.23 13.78 31.68
CA GLU A 209 -2.43 14.28 32.82
C GLU A 209 -2.36 13.23 33.91
N SER A 210 -1.33 13.32 34.73
CA SER A 210 -1.21 12.51 35.94
C SER A 210 -1.49 13.37 37.15
N ARG A 211 -2.58 13.08 37.85
CA ARG A 211 -3.00 13.84 39.05
C ARG A 211 -3.22 12.90 40.21
N ARG A 212 -2.63 13.21 41.35
CA ARG A 212 -2.86 12.48 42.60
C ARG A 212 -4.19 12.94 43.20
N ASN A 213 -5.24 12.17 43.01
CA ASN A 213 -6.59 12.49 43.48
C ASN A 213 -6.71 12.13 44.94
N SER A 214 -6.97 13.16 45.78
CA SER A 214 -7.19 12.99 47.20
C SER A 214 -8.62 12.92 47.51
N MET A 215 -9.45 12.18 47.57
CA MET A 215 -10.87 12.03 47.97
C MET A 215 -11.89 12.26 46.84
N VAL A 216 -12.74 11.28 46.68
CA VAL A 216 -13.98 11.35 45.91
C VAL A 216 -15.08 11.75 46.89
N SER A 217 -15.74 12.89 46.68
CA SER A 217 -16.94 13.26 47.42
C SER A 217 -18.11 12.35 47.10
N ASP A 218 -19.09 12.23 47.99
CA ASP A 218 -20.31 11.42 47.79
C ASP A 218 -21.09 11.82 46.51
N ASP A 219 -20.91 13.03 46.02
CA ASP A 219 -21.51 13.54 44.77
C ASP A 219 -20.74 13.12 43.48
N GLY A 220 -19.72 12.28 43.55
CA GLY A 220 -18.91 11.84 42.42
C GLY A 220 -17.91 12.90 41.90
N THR A 221 -17.80 14.04 42.54
CA THR A 221 -16.77 15.05 42.27
C THR A 221 -15.50 14.70 43.01
N ALA A 222 -14.37 14.63 42.29
CA ALA A 222 -13.06 14.43 42.86
C ALA A 222 -12.35 15.79 42.99
N GLN A 223 -11.49 15.95 43.97
CA GLN A 223 -10.58 17.10 44.01
C GLN A 223 -9.39 16.79 43.08
N CYS A 224 -9.28 17.50 41.95
CA CYS A 224 -8.20 17.36 41.01
C CYS A 224 -7.06 18.38 41.23
N ASP A 225 -7.12 19.15 42.29
CA ASP A 225 -6.06 20.11 42.68
C ASP A 225 -4.91 19.33 43.32
N GLY A 226 -4.06 18.74 42.52
CA GLY A 226 -2.88 18.03 43.01
C GLY A 226 -1.59 18.82 42.75
N ASP A 227 -0.61 18.67 43.64
CA ASP A 227 0.69 19.35 43.64
C ASP A 227 1.63 19.04 42.47
N GLY A 228 1.11 18.70 41.31
CA GLY A 228 1.92 18.39 40.10
C GLY A 228 2.78 17.10 40.17
N VAL A 229 2.71 16.37 41.28
CA VAL A 229 3.41 15.09 41.43
C VAL A 229 2.57 13.99 40.80
N GLY A 230 3.09 13.42 39.71
CA GLY A 230 2.41 12.35 38.98
C GLY A 230 2.29 11.05 39.79
N ILE A 231 1.36 10.17 39.38
CA ILE A 231 1.17 8.84 39.98
C ILE A 231 2.16 7.85 39.37
N THR A 232 3.08 7.36 40.23
CA THR A 232 3.96 6.25 39.95
C THR A 232 3.35 4.96 40.49
N LEU A 233 3.23 3.90 39.68
CA LEU A 233 2.74 2.60 40.13
C LEU A 233 3.87 1.80 40.79
N SER A 234 3.66 1.41 42.08
CA SER A 234 4.63 0.59 42.80
C SER A 234 4.64 -0.84 42.28
N GLU A 235 5.83 -1.38 41.99
CA GLU A 235 6.02 -2.79 41.57
C GLU A 235 6.14 -3.74 42.79
N GLU A 236 6.19 -3.20 44.01
CA GLU A 236 6.33 -3.97 45.27
C GLU A 236 5.10 -3.92 46.17
N GLY A 237 4.12 -3.03 45.90
CA GLY A 237 2.93 -2.83 46.71
C GLY A 237 1.68 -2.61 45.87
N GLU A 238 0.54 -2.41 46.57
CA GLU A 238 -0.70 -1.99 45.94
C GLU A 238 -0.75 -0.47 45.81
N THR A 239 -1.18 -0.01 44.63
CA THR A 239 -1.39 1.44 44.37
C THR A 239 -2.83 1.67 43.97
N ALA A 240 -3.54 2.52 44.72
CA ALA A 240 -4.90 2.92 44.36
C ALA A 240 -4.87 4.10 43.40
N VAL A 241 -5.62 3.99 42.32
CA VAL A 241 -5.73 5.01 41.27
C VAL A 241 -7.20 5.29 40.98
N THR A 242 -7.57 6.57 40.98
CA THR A 242 -8.91 7.03 40.62
C THR A 242 -8.86 7.64 39.22
N TRP A 243 -9.73 7.15 38.33
CA TRP A 243 -9.86 7.68 36.97
C TRP A 243 -10.82 8.87 36.96
N THR A 244 -10.36 10.00 36.44
CA THR A 244 -11.15 11.25 36.41
C THR A 244 -11.06 11.89 35.02
N TYR A 245 -12.05 12.71 34.70
CA TYR A 245 -12.04 13.52 33.50
C TYR A 245 -12.65 14.91 33.72
N SER A 246 -12.20 15.86 32.90
CA SER A 246 -12.81 17.17 32.72
C SER A 246 -13.20 17.36 31.27
N MET A 247 -14.36 17.95 31.02
CA MET A 247 -14.87 18.13 29.68
C MET A 247 -15.24 19.59 29.42
N TYR A 248 -14.77 20.08 28.26
CA TYR A 248 -15.02 21.44 27.81
C TYR A 248 -15.51 21.45 26.36
N TRP A 249 -16.44 22.36 26.06
CA TRP A 249 -16.97 22.57 24.73
C TRP A 249 -16.51 23.89 24.16
N ARG A 250 -16.09 23.89 22.88
CA ARG A 250 -15.65 25.11 22.18
C ARG A 250 -16.25 25.18 20.80
N GLU A 251 -16.86 26.33 20.46
CA GLU A 251 -17.36 26.59 19.11
C GLU A 251 -16.18 26.77 18.14
N SER A 252 -16.29 26.15 16.96
CA SER A 252 -15.25 26.19 15.92
C SER A 252 -15.87 26.58 14.57
N PRO A 253 -15.20 27.45 13.78
CA PRO A 253 -15.67 27.82 12.44
C PRO A 253 -15.50 26.67 11.42
N THR A 254 -14.88 25.56 11.80
CA THR A 254 -14.60 24.44 10.92
C THR A 254 -15.90 23.77 10.50
N ALA A 255 -16.12 23.65 9.18
CA ALA A 255 -17.27 22.91 8.67
C ALA A 255 -17.12 21.40 8.89
N TRP A 256 -18.23 20.70 9.07
CA TRP A 256 -18.21 19.25 9.30
C TRP A 256 -17.54 18.46 8.17
N ALA A 257 -17.65 18.92 6.92
CA ALA A 257 -17.04 18.25 5.76
C ALA A 257 -15.50 18.30 5.78
N THR A 258 -14.89 19.31 6.39
CA THR A 258 -13.43 19.54 6.45
C THR A 258 -12.83 19.22 7.83
N ARG A 259 -13.62 18.59 8.72
CA ARG A 259 -13.19 18.31 10.10
C ARG A 259 -11.96 17.40 10.20
N TRP A 260 -11.76 16.54 9.18
CA TRP A 260 -10.62 15.64 9.12
C TRP A 260 -9.32 16.33 8.71
N ASP A 261 -9.36 17.50 8.10
CA ASP A 261 -8.16 18.18 7.58
C ASP A 261 -7.15 18.49 8.70
N LYS A 262 -7.63 18.78 9.91
CA LYS A 262 -6.78 19.02 11.09
C LYS A 262 -6.00 17.78 11.54
N TYR A 263 -6.53 16.59 11.30
CA TYR A 263 -5.93 15.30 11.64
C TYR A 263 -4.97 14.78 10.56
N LEU A 264 -5.06 15.31 9.35
CA LEU A 264 -4.29 14.86 8.20
C LEU A 264 -2.97 15.63 7.99
N HIS A 265 -2.71 16.70 8.77
CA HIS A 265 -1.53 17.57 8.61
C HIS A 265 -0.26 17.06 9.34
N VAL A 266 -0.09 15.76 9.48
CA VAL A 266 0.99 15.13 10.27
C VAL A 266 2.36 15.20 9.59
N TYR A 267 2.44 15.51 8.29
CA TYR A 267 3.70 15.55 7.54
C TYR A 267 3.86 16.85 6.76
N ASP A 268 5.09 17.42 6.75
CA ASP A 268 5.40 18.58 5.91
C ASP A 268 5.31 18.20 4.42
N PRO A 269 4.35 18.77 3.67
CA PRO A 269 4.21 18.45 2.24
C PRO A 269 5.43 18.86 1.40
N LYS A 270 6.27 19.78 1.88
CA LYS A 270 7.48 20.22 1.16
C LYS A 270 8.46 19.09 0.95
N ILE A 271 8.67 18.23 1.95
CA ILE A 271 9.60 17.10 1.85
C ILE A 271 9.15 16.16 0.73
N HIS A 272 7.84 15.88 0.66
CA HIS A 272 7.26 15.03 -0.38
C HIS A 272 7.40 15.64 -1.77
N TRP A 273 7.15 16.96 -1.93
CA TRP A 273 7.33 17.64 -3.21
C TRP A 273 8.78 17.62 -3.68
N PHE A 274 9.74 17.91 -2.82
CA PHE A 274 11.17 17.82 -3.17
C PHE A 274 11.57 16.40 -3.55
N SER A 275 11.14 15.41 -2.79
CA SER A 275 11.40 14.01 -3.09
C SER A 275 10.81 13.59 -4.43
N LEU A 276 9.56 13.95 -4.69
CA LEU A 276 8.88 13.62 -5.93
C LEU A 276 9.54 14.27 -7.14
N ILE A 277 9.83 15.57 -7.08
CA ILE A 277 10.49 16.30 -8.19
C ILE A 277 11.86 15.69 -8.47
N ASN A 278 12.65 15.44 -7.42
CA ASN A 278 13.95 14.80 -7.55
C ASN A 278 13.83 13.41 -8.19
N SER A 279 12.93 12.57 -7.68
CA SER A 279 12.68 11.24 -8.25
C SER A 279 12.19 11.31 -9.70
N ALA A 280 11.29 12.26 -10.02
CA ALA A 280 10.80 12.45 -11.39
C ALA A 280 11.93 12.85 -12.36
N VAL A 281 12.80 13.77 -11.95
CA VAL A 281 13.97 14.19 -12.76
C VAL A 281 14.91 13.00 -12.99
N PHE A 282 15.22 12.23 -11.94
CA PHE A 282 16.04 11.02 -12.07
C PHE A 282 15.39 10.00 -13.01
N VAL A 283 14.09 9.79 -12.92
CA VAL A 283 13.38 8.85 -13.79
C VAL A 283 13.39 9.30 -15.24
N VAL A 284 13.13 10.59 -15.52
CA VAL A 284 13.19 11.15 -16.87
C VAL A 284 14.61 10.98 -17.45
N PHE A 285 15.64 11.35 -16.68
CA PHE A 285 17.04 11.17 -17.08
C PHE A 285 17.37 9.69 -17.35
N LEU A 286 16.96 8.79 -16.47
CA LEU A 286 17.14 7.34 -16.62
C LEU A 286 16.46 6.80 -17.89
N VAL A 287 15.20 7.16 -18.12
CA VAL A 287 14.44 6.73 -19.31
C VAL A 287 15.11 7.27 -20.57
N ALA A 288 15.56 8.54 -20.57
CA ALA A 288 16.28 9.14 -21.68
C ALA A 288 17.62 8.42 -21.94
N MET A 289 18.38 8.14 -20.88
CA MET A 289 19.66 7.41 -20.97
C MET A 289 19.47 5.98 -21.50
N VAL A 290 18.51 5.23 -20.96
CA VAL A 290 18.16 3.87 -21.41
C VAL A 290 17.73 3.89 -22.88
N SER A 291 16.87 4.83 -23.26
CA SER A 291 16.42 5.00 -24.63
C SER A 291 17.60 5.33 -25.58
N MET A 292 18.52 6.20 -25.15
CA MET A 292 19.72 6.54 -25.93
C MET A 292 20.65 5.35 -26.10
N ILE A 293 20.91 4.57 -25.04
CA ILE A 293 21.73 3.34 -25.10
C ILE A 293 21.12 2.36 -26.06
N LEU A 294 19.81 2.09 -25.95
CA LEU A 294 19.11 1.17 -26.84
C LEU A 294 19.14 1.62 -28.30
N VAL A 295 18.87 2.91 -28.58
CA VAL A 295 18.90 3.45 -29.95
C VAL A 295 20.32 3.39 -30.52
N ARG A 296 21.36 3.72 -29.75
CA ARG A 296 22.76 3.63 -30.21
C ARG A 296 23.17 2.19 -30.49
N ALA A 297 22.86 1.27 -29.54
CA ALA A 297 23.16 -0.14 -29.69
C ALA A 297 22.48 -0.73 -30.91
N LEU A 298 21.17 -0.45 -31.06
CA LEU A 298 20.40 -0.91 -32.20
C LEU A 298 20.90 -0.36 -33.55
N LYS A 299 21.23 0.95 -33.62
CA LYS A 299 21.83 1.55 -34.82
C LYS A 299 23.16 0.90 -35.16
N LYS A 300 24.01 0.62 -34.18
CA LYS A 300 25.31 -0.07 -34.38
C LYS A 300 25.12 -1.47 -34.91
N ASP A 301 24.15 -2.22 -34.33
CA ASP A 301 23.85 -3.58 -34.76
C ASP A 301 23.30 -3.62 -36.19
N ILE A 302 22.34 -2.75 -36.53
CA ILE A 302 21.79 -2.65 -37.89
C ILE A 302 22.88 -2.26 -38.91
N ALA A 303 23.75 -1.28 -38.57
CA ALA A 303 24.86 -0.89 -39.44
C ALA A 303 25.84 -2.03 -39.69
N ARG A 304 26.10 -2.86 -38.66
CA ARG A 304 26.95 -4.08 -38.79
C ARG A 304 26.31 -5.12 -39.71
N TYR A 305 25.02 -5.39 -39.53
CA TYR A 305 24.30 -6.34 -40.36
C TYR A 305 24.21 -5.90 -41.85
N ASN A 306 23.97 -4.61 -42.10
CA ASN A 306 23.93 -4.08 -43.46
C ASN A 306 25.31 -4.15 -44.16
N ARG A 307 26.43 -4.01 -43.41
CA ARG A 307 27.77 -4.21 -43.97
C ARG A 307 28.00 -5.67 -44.38
N LEU A 308 27.60 -6.61 -43.54
CA LEU A 308 27.72 -8.04 -43.83
C LEU A 308 26.89 -8.46 -45.04
N ASP A 309 25.67 -7.91 -45.17
CA ASP A 309 24.82 -8.16 -46.32
C ASP A 309 25.42 -7.57 -47.64
N MET A 310 26.14 -6.43 -47.56
CA MET A 310 26.82 -5.86 -48.76
C MET A 310 28.07 -6.65 -49.15
N ILE A 311 28.86 -7.11 -48.17
CA ILE A 311 30.05 -7.95 -48.46
C ILE A 311 29.63 -9.27 -49.12
N ASN A 312 28.55 -9.88 -48.70
CA ASN A 312 28.03 -11.11 -49.31
C ASN A 312 27.48 -10.93 -50.76
N LEU A 313 27.15 -9.71 -51.16
CA LEU A 313 26.72 -9.38 -52.52
C LEU A 313 27.90 -9.11 -53.45
N ASP A 314 28.99 -8.52 -52.97
CA ASP A 314 30.18 -8.23 -53.77
C ASP A 314 31.07 -9.45 -53.97
N ASP A 315 31.01 -10.47 -53.08
CA ASP A 315 31.78 -11.73 -53.20
C ASP A 315 31.20 -12.73 -54.21
N PHE A 316 30.02 -12.46 -54.78
CA PHE A 316 29.46 -13.33 -55.82
C PHE A 316 30.16 -13.20 -57.18
N ASP A 317 31.03 -12.17 -57.35
CA ASP A 317 31.72 -11.88 -58.63
C ASP A 317 33.24 -12.17 -58.62
N SER A 318 33.84 -12.61 -57.51
CA SER A 318 35.25 -12.90 -57.41
C SER A 318 35.55 -14.29 -56.86
N THR A 319 36.02 -15.14 -57.74
CA THR A 319 36.67 -16.46 -57.67
C THR A 319 37.31 -16.86 -56.33
N SER A 320 36.71 -17.82 -55.66
CA SER A 320 37.27 -19.08 -55.07
C SER A 320 38.63 -19.15 -54.36
N ALA A 321 39.17 -18.17 -53.71
CA ALA A 321 40.42 -18.36 -52.96
C ALA A 321 40.51 -17.74 -51.57
N ALA A 322 39.47 -17.07 -51.09
CA ALA A 322 39.45 -16.40 -49.77
C ALA A 322 38.32 -16.87 -48.85
N VAL A 323 37.78 -18.06 -49.07
CA VAL A 323 36.54 -18.53 -48.37
C VAL A 323 36.85 -19.17 -47.01
N GLU A 324 38.10 -19.41 -46.64
CA GLU A 324 38.42 -20.08 -45.37
C GLU A 324 38.61 -19.17 -44.12
N ASP A 325 38.74 -17.84 -44.30
CA ASP A 325 39.02 -16.95 -43.20
C ASP A 325 37.90 -15.91 -42.87
N GLY A 326 36.77 -15.99 -43.56
CA GLY A 326 35.75 -14.91 -43.56
C GLY A 326 34.36 -15.24 -43.05
N ILE A 327 34.04 -16.46 -42.67
CA ILE A 327 32.76 -16.76 -42.03
C ILE A 327 32.87 -16.47 -40.53
N GLN A 328 33.05 -15.19 -40.20
CA GLN A 328 32.85 -14.73 -38.83
C GLN A 328 31.37 -14.92 -38.52
N GLU A 329 31.04 -15.97 -37.77
CA GLU A 329 29.68 -16.27 -37.34
C GLU A 329 29.03 -14.99 -36.80
N ASP A 330 27.87 -14.62 -37.39
CA ASP A 330 27.05 -13.50 -36.89
C ASP A 330 26.82 -13.68 -35.42
N SER A 331 27.49 -12.91 -34.57
CA SER A 331 27.26 -12.88 -33.10
C SER A 331 26.18 -11.88 -32.78
N GLY A 332 25.29 -12.20 -31.86
CA GLY A 332 24.30 -11.27 -31.32
C GLY A 332 22.84 -11.73 -31.39
N TRP A 333 21.91 -10.79 -31.15
CA TRP A 333 20.49 -11.09 -31.03
C TRP A 333 19.82 -11.69 -32.29
N LYS A 334 20.36 -11.42 -33.47
CA LYS A 334 19.85 -11.95 -34.76
C LYS A 334 19.90 -13.48 -34.81
N LEU A 335 20.93 -14.09 -34.21
CA LEU A 335 21.11 -15.55 -34.18
C LEU A 335 20.07 -16.28 -33.34
N VAL A 336 19.48 -15.59 -32.33
CA VAL A 336 18.46 -16.15 -31.42
C VAL A 336 17.03 -15.78 -31.80
N HIS A 337 16.82 -15.14 -32.98
CA HIS A 337 15.51 -14.61 -33.40
C HIS A 337 14.37 -15.64 -33.41
N GLY A 338 14.63 -16.91 -33.69
CA GLY A 338 13.66 -18.00 -33.63
C GLY A 338 13.48 -18.54 -32.20
N ASP A 339 14.57 -18.63 -31.42
CA ASP A 339 14.53 -19.23 -30.10
C ASP A 339 14.00 -18.28 -29.02
N VAL A 340 13.89 -16.97 -29.29
CA VAL A 340 13.33 -15.97 -28.34
C VAL A 340 11.90 -16.33 -27.90
N PHE A 341 11.10 -16.94 -28.77
CA PHE A 341 9.72 -17.36 -28.50
C PHE A 341 9.60 -18.78 -27.95
N ARG A 342 10.71 -19.42 -27.62
CA ARG A 342 10.73 -20.79 -27.06
C ARG A 342 10.11 -20.77 -25.66
N CYS A 343 9.26 -21.78 -25.42
CA CYS A 343 8.60 -21.97 -24.13
C CYS A 343 9.63 -22.04 -22.97
N PRO A 344 9.45 -21.24 -21.89
CA PRO A 344 10.33 -21.26 -20.73
C PRO A 344 10.16 -22.55 -19.92
N LYS A 345 11.11 -22.82 -19.03
CA LYS A 345 10.94 -23.83 -17.98
C LYS A 345 9.77 -23.43 -17.08
N SER A 346 8.87 -24.39 -16.79
CA SER A 346 7.69 -24.17 -15.93
C SER A 346 6.75 -23.04 -16.39
N PRO A 347 6.19 -23.13 -17.62
CA PRO A 347 5.32 -22.09 -18.17
C PRO A 347 4.05 -21.90 -17.34
N LEU A 348 3.56 -22.95 -16.68
CA LEU A 348 2.39 -22.92 -15.82
C LEU A 348 2.60 -21.97 -14.61
N LEU A 349 3.73 -22.11 -13.90
CA LEU A 349 4.03 -21.27 -12.75
C LEU A 349 4.22 -19.80 -13.18
N LEU A 350 4.94 -19.56 -14.27
CA LEU A 350 5.13 -18.21 -14.79
C LEU A 350 3.80 -17.54 -15.15
N SER A 351 2.93 -18.23 -15.87
CA SER A 351 1.62 -17.70 -16.28
C SER A 351 0.72 -17.39 -15.08
N VAL A 352 0.73 -18.24 -14.05
CA VAL A 352 -0.01 -18.03 -12.80
C VAL A 352 0.52 -16.78 -12.05
N LEU A 353 1.84 -16.64 -11.91
CA LEU A 353 2.43 -15.48 -11.25
C LEU A 353 2.17 -14.18 -12.02
N VAL A 354 2.28 -14.20 -13.35
CA VAL A 354 1.97 -13.05 -14.21
C VAL A 354 0.49 -12.67 -14.12
N GLY A 355 -0.43 -13.66 -14.10
CA GLY A 355 -1.86 -13.41 -13.91
C GLY A 355 -2.18 -12.75 -12.57
N ASN A 356 -1.64 -13.28 -11.47
CA ASN A 356 -1.80 -12.68 -10.15
C ASN A 356 -1.12 -11.29 -10.07
N GLY A 357 0.04 -11.11 -10.71
CA GLY A 357 0.68 -9.81 -10.83
C GLY A 357 -0.20 -8.79 -11.56
N ALA A 358 -0.93 -9.22 -12.61
CA ALA A 358 -1.91 -8.38 -13.31
C ALA A 358 -3.07 -7.95 -12.42
N GLN A 359 -3.59 -8.87 -11.63
CA GLN A 359 -4.64 -8.60 -10.66
C GLN A 359 -4.16 -7.56 -9.62
N LEU A 360 -3.00 -7.78 -9.01
CA LEU A 360 -2.41 -6.86 -8.01
C LEU A 360 -2.09 -5.49 -8.61
N PHE A 361 -1.54 -5.45 -9.82
CA PHE A 361 -1.22 -4.20 -10.52
C PHE A 361 -2.48 -3.35 -10.77
N MET A 362 -3.53 -3.96 -11.30
CA MET A 362 -4.79 -3.25 -11.55
C MET A 362 -5.47 -2.84 -10.25
N MET A 363 -5.48 -3.71 -9.24
CA MET A 363 -6.00 -3.41 -7.92
C MET A 363 -5.31 -2.18 -7.31
N THR A 364 -3.98 -2.19 -7.24
CA THR A 364 -3.21 -1.07 -6.67
C THR A 364 -3.46 0.22 -7.43
N GLY A 365 -3.40 0.18 -8.78
CA GLY A 365 -3.65 1.35 -9.61
C GLY A 365 -5.03 1.95 -9.40
N VAL A 366 -6.09 1.14 -9.43
CA VAL A 366 -7.48 1.61 -9.24
C VAL A 366 -7.71 2.09 -7.81
N THR A 367 -7.15 1.40 -6.80
CA THR A 367 -7.28 1.83 -5.40
C THR A 367 -6.64 3.19 -5.18
N VAL A 368 -5.42 3.41 -5.71
CA VAL A 368 -4.73 4.69 -5.57
C VAL A 368 -5.44 5.81 -6.34
N VAL A 369 -6.01 5.51 -7.51
CA VAL A 369 -6.86 6.47 -8.26
C VAL A 369 -8.12 6.83 -7.48
N PHE A 370 -8.81 5.86 -6.88
CA PHE A 370 -9.98 6.14 -6.05
C PHE A 370 -9.63 6.95 -4.81
N ALA A 371 -8.49 6.67 -4.19
CA ALA A 371 -7.99 7.45 -3.07
C ALA A 371 -7.63 8.89 -3.49
N LEU A 372 -7.03 9.08 -4.67
CA LEU A 372 -6.72 10.40 -5.24
C LEU A 372 -7.97 11.25 -5.46
N PHE A 373 -9.06 10.64 -5.93
CA PHE A 373 -10.36 11.33 -6.10
C PHE A 373 -11.13 11.52 -4.77
N GLY A 374 -10.55 11.16 -3.63
CA GLY A 374 -11.20 11.31 -2.33
C GLY A 374 -12.32 10.30 -2.05
N LEU A 375 -12.52 9.30 -2.93
CA LEU A 375 -13.53 8.25 -2.73
C LEU A 375 -13.18 7.32 -1.56
N LEU A 376 -11.89 7.19 -1.24
CA LEU A 376 -11.37 6.40 -0.12
C LEU A 376 -10.88 7.35 0.98
N SER A 377 -11.79 8.13 1.54
CA SER A 377 -11.46 9.06 2.63
C SER A 377 -11.11 8.31 3.92
N PRO A 378 -10.07 8.74 4.66
CA PRO A 378 -9.75 8.22 5.98
C PRO A 378 -10.84 8.50 7.02
N ALA A 379 -11.80 9.39 6.70
CA ALA A 379 -12.99 9.63 7.51
C ALA A 379 -13.82 8.36 7.76
N ASN A 380 -13.78 7.42 6.81
CA ASN A 380 -14.43 6.12 6.95
C ASN A 380 -13.42 5.07 7.39
N ARG A 381 -13.42 4.79 8.68
CA ARG A 381 -12.52 3.82 9.27
C ARG A 381 -12.69 2.43 8.63
N GLY A 382 -11.57 1.81 8.24
CA GLY A 382 -11.57 0.50 7.59
C GLY A 382 -12.12 0.44 6.16
N PHE A 383 -12.64 1.56 5.62
CA PHE A 383 -13.20 1.57 4.26
C PHE A 383 -12.15 1.29 3.19
N LEU A 384 -10.93 1.83 3.36
CA LEU A 384 -9.80 1.55 2.46
C LEU A 384 -9.50 0.05 2.36
N ALA A 385 -9.43 -0.66 3.50
CA ALA A 385 -9.17 -2.10 3.49
C ALA A 385 -10.32 -2.91 2.90
N THR A 386 -11.55 -2.53 3.21
CA THR A 386 -12.74 -3.15 2.62
C THR A 386 -12.77 -2.96 1.11
N ALA A 387 -12.44 -1.74 0.62
CA ALA A 387 -12.38 -1.44 -0.81
C ALA A 387 -11.26 -2.23 -1.51
N ILE A 388 -10.07 -2.32 -0.91
CA ILE A 388 -8.96 -3.12 -1.45
C ILE A 388 -9.38 -4.58 -1.59
N LEU A 389 -10.03 -5.15 -0.58
CA LEU A 389 -10.51 -6.53 -0.61
C LEU A 389 -11.58 -6.76 -1.68
N LEU A 390 -12.52 -5.83 -1.82
CA LEU A 390 -13.56 -5.89 -2.85
C LEU A 390 -12.95 -5.77 -4.26
N ILE A 391 -12.07 -4.80 -4.49
CA ILE A 391 -11.40 -4.61 -5.79
C ILE A 391 -10.52 -5.83 -6.11
N TYR A 392 -9.81 -6.39 -5.11
CA TYR A 392 -9.03 -7.61 -5.28
C TYR A 392 -9.89 -8.78 -5.74
N THR A 393 -11.03 -9.00 -5.11
CA THR A 393 -11.95 -10.10 -5.49
C THR A 393 -12.52 -9.91 -6.88
N LEU A 394 -12.94 -8.70 -7.25
CA LEU A 394 -13.47 -8.39 -8.58
C LEU A 394 -12.40 -8.56 -9.68
N PHE A 395 -11.17 -8.16 -9.42
CA PHE A 395 -10.08 -8.26 -10.39
C PHE A 395 -9.47 -9.67 -10.50
N GLY A 396 -9.97 -10.63 -9.73
CA GLY A 396 -9.74 -12.06 -9.99
C GLY A 396 -10.05 -12.47 -11.43
N PHE A 397 -11.06 -11.84 -12.03
CA PHE A 397 -11.39 -12.00 -13.45
C PHE A 397 -10.23 -11.62 -14.38
N ILE A 398 -9.58 -10.47 -14.12
CA ILE A 398 -8.42 -10.00 -14.93
C ILE A 398 -7.24 -10.94 -14.74
N GLY A 399 -6.97 -11.34 -13.48
CA GLY A 399 -5.90 -12.30 -13.17
C GLY A 399 -6.05 -13.61 -13.92
N GLY A 400 -7.26 -14.19 -13.88
CA GLY A 400 -7.59 -15.41 -14.63
C GLY A 400 -7.43 -15.24 -16.15
N TYR A 401 -7.96 -14.14 -16.70
CA TYR A 401 -7.87 -13.86 -18.13
C TYR A 401 -6.41 -13.75 -18.60
N VAL A 402 -5.59 -12.95 -17.92
CA VAL A 402 -4.18 -12.75 -18.28
C VAL A 402 -3.38 -14.06 -18.13
N SER A 403 -3.57 -14.80 -17.02
CA SER A 403 -2.92 -16.10 -16.81
C SER A 403 -3.20 -17.07 -17.96
N ALA A 404 -4.47 -17.22 -18.33
CA ALA A 404 -4.89 -18.10 -19.41
C ALA A 404 -4.31 -17.67 -20.78
N ARG A 405 -4.30 -16.37 -21.06
CA ARG A 405 -3.73 -15.80 -22.30
C ARG A 405 -2.24 -16.07 -22.42
N VAL A 406 -1.49 -15.79 -21.34
CA VAL A 406 -0.04 -16.04 -21.28
C VAL A 406 0.26 -17.53 -21.40
N TYR A 407 -0.45 -18.38 -20.65
CA TYR A 407 -0.24 -19.82 -20.69
C TYR A 407 -0.48 -20.42 -22.09
N LYS A 408 -1.57 -19.99 -22.74
CA LYS A 408 -1.89 -20.41 -24.11
C LYS A 408 -0.85 -19.91 -25.13
N SER A 409 -0.31 -18.70 -24.98
CA SER A 409 0.74 -18.17 -25.85
C SER A 409 2.08 -18.89 -25.68
N LEU A 410 2.34 -19.45 -24.50
CA LEU A 410 3.52 -20.28 -24.22
C LEU A 410 3.35 -21.75 -24.65
N GLY A 411 2.24 -22.11 -25.33
CA GLY A 411 2.00 -23.48 -25.83
C GLY A 411 1.69 -24.49 -24.70
N GLY A 412 1.08 -24.06 -23.62
CA GLY A 412 0.76 -24.95 -22.49
C GLY A 412 -0.52 -25.75 -22.73
N ASP A 413 -0.48 -27.09 -22.51
CA ASP A 413 -1.60 -28.01 -22.73
C ASP A 413 -2.46 -28.23 -21.48
N ALA A 414 -1.91 -28.04 -20.27
CA ALA A 414 -2.58 -28.34 -19.01
C ALA A 414 -3.52 -27.20 -18.55
N TRP A 415 -4.47 -26.78 -19.40
CA TRP A 415 -5.37 -25.66 -19.14
C TRP A 415 -6.19 -25.80 -17.84
N LYS A 416 -6.64 -27.02 -17.49
CA LYS A 416 -7.37 -27.29 -16.22
C LYS A 416 -6.54 -26.95 -15.00
N ARG A 417 -5.24 -27.31 -15.00
CA ARG A 417 -4.32 -26.96 -13.91
C ARG A 417 -4.09 -25.46 -13.81
N ASN A 418 -3.99 -24.76 -14.94
CA ASN A 418 -3.84 -23.30 -14.94
C ASN A 418 -5.05 -22.61 -14.34
N ILE A 419 -6.28 -23.00 -14.71
CA ILE A 419 -7.52 -22.42 -14.17
C ILE A 419 -7.61 -22.57 -12.64
N ILE A 420 -7.22 -23.74 -12.10
CA ILE A 420 -7.27 -23.99 -10.67
C ILE A 420 -6.12 -23.30 -9.93
N MET A 421 -4.90 -23.36 -10.46
CA MET A 421 -3.73 -22.80 -9.78
C MET A 421 -3.75 -21.27 -9.72
N THR A 422 -4.34 -20.59 -10.68
CA THR A 422 -4.35 -19.12 -10.74
C THR A 422 -5.04 -18.50 -9.52
N PRO A 423 -6.29 -18.85 -9.14
CA PRO A 423 -6.94 -18.31 -7.96
C PRO A 423 -6.45 -18.89 -6.64
N VAL A 424 -5.68 -20.00 -6.65
CA VAL A 424 -5.32 -20.71 -5.41
C VAL A 424 -3.89 -20.45 -4.98
N LEU A 425 -2.90 -20.53 -5.87
CA LEU A 425 -1.49 -20.57 -5.49
C LEU A 425 -1.04 -19.34 -4.67
N VAL A 426 -1.21 -18.14 -5.22
CA VAL A 426 -0.75 -16.92 -4.57
C VAL A 426 -1.63 -16.53 -3.37
N PRO A 427 -2.98 -16.52 -3.49
CA PRO A 427 -3.82 -16.23 -2.33
C PRO A 427 -3.65 -17.23 -1.18
N ALA A 428 -3.51 -18.52 -1.45
CA ALA A 428 -3.29 -19.53 -0.42
C ALA A 428 -1.96 -19.32 0.30
N LEU A 429 -0.90 -18.94 -0.42
CA LEU A 429 0.40 -18.64 0.20
C LEU A 429 0.30 -17.40 1.10
N ILE A 430 -0.31 -16.32 0.59
CA ILE A 430 -0.50 -15.08 1.36
C ILE A 430 -1.36 -15.34 2.60
N PHE A 431 -2.50 -16.03 2.44
CA PHE A 431 -3.38 -16.36 3.55
C PHE A 431 -2.73 -17.32 4.55
N GLY A 432 -1.96 -18.31 4.07
CA GLY A 432 -1.23 -19.24 4.93
C GLY A 432 -0.20 -18.54 5.82
N VAL A 433 0.60 -17.64 5.27
CA VAL A 433 1.56 -16.83 6.05
C VAL A 433 0.80 -15.92 7.03
N PHE A 434 -0.23 -15.22 6.57
CA PHE A 434 -1.06 -14.36 7.41
C PHE A 434 -1.69 -15.16 8.58
N PHE A 435 -2.24 -16.34 8.32
CA PHE A 435 -2.82 -17.20 9.33
C PHE A 435 -1.78 -17.65 10.38
N LEU A 436 -0.58 -18.07 9.93
CA LEU A 436 0.50 -18.45 10.84
C LEU A 436 0.93 -17.26 11.72
N LEU A 437 1.10 -16.07 11.14
CA LEU A 437 1.45 -14.87 11.90
C LEU A 437 0.34 -14.50 12.90
N ASN A 438 -0.93 -14.62 12.51
CA ASN A 438 -2.06 -14.36 13.41
C ASN A 438 -2.09 -15.30 14.62
N LEU A 439 -1.67 -16.57 14.48
CA LEU A 439 -1.54 -17.49 15.62
C LEU A 439 -0.53 -16.97 16.66
N PHE A 440 0.57 -16.37 16.24
CA PHE A 440 1.52 -15.75 17.17
C PHE A 440 0.92 -14.53 17.90
N VAL A 441 0.12 -13.73 17.20
CA VAL A 441 -0.59 -12.58 17.80
C VAL A 441 -1.61 -13.06 18.82
N TRP A 442 -2.38 -14.10 18.45
CA TRP A 442 -3.37 -14.70 19.32
C TRP A 442 -2.75 -15.35 20.57
N ALA A 443 -1.62 -16.06 20.43
CA ALA A 443 -0.90 -16.67 21.54
C ALA A 443 -0.36 -15.67 22.57
N LYS A 444 -0.19 -14.39 22.16
CA LYS A 444 0.22 -13.28 23.05
C LYS A 444 -0.96 -12.54 23.68
N GLY A 445 -2.21 -12.94 23.41
CA GLY A 445 -3.40 -12.27 23.91
C GLY A 445 -3.54 -10.83 23.42
N SER A 446 -2.98 -10.51 22.22
CA SER A 446 -3.07 -9.18 21.64
C SER A 446 -4.42 -8.96 20.97
N SER A 447 -5.02 -7.80 21.14
CA SER A 447 -6.29 -7.39 20.49
C SER A 447 -6.17 -7.27 18.96
N GLY A 448 -4.96 -7.11 18.45
CA GLY A 448 -4.70 -7.09 17.00
C GLY A 448 -4.88 -8.45 16.32
N ALA A 449 -5.19 -9.51 17.05
CA ALA A 449 -5.49 -10.82 16.48
C ALA A 449 -6.85 -10.80 15.75
N VAL A 450 -6.84 -11.19 14.48
CA VAL A 450 -8.08 -11.26 13.69
C VAL A 450 -8.95 -12.43 14.21
N PRO A 451 -10.23 -12.18 14.53
CA PRO A 451 -11.15 -13.22 15.00
C PRO A 451 -11.33 -14.34 13.99
N PHE A 452 -11.55 -15.56 14.49
CA PHE A 452 -11.77 -16.72 13.63
C PHE A 452 -12.96 -16.57 12.67
N GLY A 453 -14.06 -15.93 13.12
CA GLY A 453 -15.22 -15.65 12.27
C GLY A 453 -14.89 -14.76 11.06
N THR A 454 -14.06 -13.74 11.26
CA THR A 454 -13.58 -12.85 10.18
C THR A 454 -12.68 -13.62 9.21
N MET A 455 -11.79 -14.48 9.71
CA MET A 455 -10.97 -15.35 8.88
C MET A 455 -11.81 -16.27 8.01
N LEU A 456 -12.86 -16.88 8.59
CA LEU A 456 -13.80 -17.72 7.86
C LEU A 456 -14.55 -16.93 6.79
N ALA A 457 -14.98 -15.69 7.11
CA ALA A 457 -15.63 -14.80 6.14
C ALA A 457 -14.72 -14.48 4.95
N LEU A 458 -13.43 -14.21 5.18
CA LEU A 458 -12.45 -13.98 4.11
C LEU A 458 -12.30 -15.20 3.19
N VAL A 459 -12.20 -16.39 3.77
CA VAL A 459 -12.12 -17.65 3.00
C VAL A 459 -13.39 -17.87 2.19
N LEU A 460 -14.57 -17.58 2.76
CA LEU A 460 -15.85 -17.72 2.06
C LEU A 460 -15.94 -16.71 0.88
N ILE A 461 -15.57 -15.45 1.08
CA ILE A 461 -15.53 -14.43 0.00
C ILE A 461 -14.58 -14.89 -1.11
N TRP A 462 -13.42 -15.42 -0.75
CA TRP A 462 -12.47 -15.93 -1.72
C TRP A 462 -13.05 -17.09 -2.54
N PHE A 463 -13.62 -18.14 -1.90
CA PHE A 463 -14.16 -19.30 -2.60
C PHE A 463 -15.45 -18.98 -3.40
N VAL A 464 -16.35 -18.16 -2.84
CA VAL A 464 -17.67 -17.91 -3.46
C VAL A 464 -17.61 -16.84 -4.53
N ILE A 465 -16.70 -15.86 -4.41
CA ILE A 465 -16.65 -14.72 -5.35
C ILE A 465 -15.37 -14.77 -6.20
N SER A 466 -14.18 -14.77 -5.58
CA SER A 466 -12.92 -14.59 -6.30
C SER A 466 -12.60 -15.78 -7.20
N VAL A 467 -12.78 -17.02 -6.73
CA VAL A 467 -12.51 -18.22 -7.53
C VAL A 467 -13.42 -18.30 -8.77
N PRO A 468 -14.76 -18.18 -8.68
CA PRO A 468 -15.62 -18.20 -9.86
C PRO A 468 -15.31 -17.09 -10.87
N LEU A 469 -15.00 -15.86 -10.40
CA LEU A 469 -14.62 -14.77 -11.27
C LEU A 469 -13.31 -15.08 -12.03
N SER A 470 -12.31 -15.63 -11.34
CA SER A 470 -11.04 -16.02 -11.95
C SER A 470 -11.23 -17.15 -12.97
N VAL A 471 -12.08 -18.12 -12.67
CA VAL A 471 -12.45 -19.20 -13.62
C VAL A 471 -13.13 -18.62 -14.86
N ALA A 472 -14.09 -17.69 -14.69
CA ALA A 472 -14.75 -17.03 -15.82
C ALA A 472 -13.75 -16.24 -16.68
N GLY A 473 -12.83 -15.50 -16.05
CA GLY A 473 -11.74 -14.80 -16.75
C GLY A 473 -10.84 -15.76 -17.51
N SER A 474 -10.42 -16.85 -16.87
CA SER A 474 -9.59 -17.88 -17.50
C SER A 474 -10.30 -18.55 -18.69
N TRP A 475 -11.58 -18.87 -18.54
CA TRP A 475 -12.38 -19.44 -19.63
C TRP A 475 -12.43 -18.51 -20.85
N LEU A 476 -12.68 -17.22 -20.64
CA LEU A 476 -12.64 -16.23 -21.72
C LEU A 476 -11.23 -16.10 -22.33
N GLY A 477 -10.18 -16.17 -21.50
CA GLY A 477 -8.80 -16.13 -21.96
C GLY A 477 -8.44 -17.32 -22.87
N PHE A 478 -8.85 -18.53 -22.51
CA PHE A 478 -8.66 -19.73 -23.34
C PHE A 478 -9.51 -19.76 -24.60
N LYS A 479 -10.71 -19.14 -24.59
CA LYS A 479 -11.57 -19.03 -25.77
C LYS A 479 -10.94 -18.19 -26.89
N GLN A 480 -10.13 -17.19 -26.53
CA GLN A 480 -9.42 -16.35 -27.51
C GLN A 480 -8.35 -17.14 -28.26
N ARG A 481 -8.03 -16.72 -29.51
CA ARG A 481 -6.95 -17.33 -30.29
C ARG A 481 -5.60 -17.21 -29.59
N ALA A 482 -4.73 -18.22 -29.74
CA ALA A 482 -3.36 -18.13 -29.26
C ALA A 482 -2.65 -16.91 -29.89
N ILE A 483 -1.74 -16.30 -29.19
CA ILE A 483 -0.89 -15.25 -29.75
C ILE A 483 0.31 -15.95 -30.34
N GLU A 484 0.37 -15.99 -31.66
CA GLU A 484 1.47 -16.59 -32.40
C GLU A 484 2.63 -15.59 -32.47
N GLY A 485 3.85 -16.08 -32.24
CA GLY A 485 5.06 -15.30 -32.43
C GLY A 485 5.30 -15.00 -33.92
N PRO A 486 6.02 -13.92 -34.25
CA PRO A 486 6.30 -13.56 -35.66
C PRO A 486 7.21 -14.55 -36.35
N THR A 487 7.90 -15.42 -35.61
CA THR A 487 8.79 -16.46 -36.15
C THR A 487 8.51 -17.79 -35.49
N LYS A 488 8.65 -18.89 -36.26
CA LYS A 488 8.60 -20.26 -35.70
C LYS A 488 9.88 -20.53 -34.90
N THR A 489 9.77 -21.24 -33.81
CA THR A 489 10.91 -21.69 -33.00
C THR A 489 11.69 -22.77 -33.75
N ASN A 490 13.03 -22.76 -33.62
CA ASN A 490 13.88 -23.79 -34.22
C ASN A 490 13.59 -25.14 -33.57
N GLN A 491 13.69 -26.24 -34.34
CA GLN A 491 13.47 -27.59 -33.80
C GLN A 491 14.55 -27.95 -32.74
N ILE A 492 15.80 -27.64 -33.02
CA ILE A 492 16.92 -27.88 -32.14
C ILE A 492 17.23 -26.58 -31.37
N PRO A 493 17.21 -26.58 -30.02
CA PRO A 493 17.54 -25.41 -29.24
C PRO A 493 19.04 -25.08 -29.34
N ARG A 494 19.36 -23.79 -29.57
CA ARG A 494 20.74 -23.32 -29.58
C ARG A 494 21.35 -23.45 -28.16
N GLN A 495 22.65 -23.78 -28.10
CA GLN A 495 23.40 -23.75 -26.85
C GLN A 495 23.55 -22.30 -26.38
N VAL A 496 23.30 -22.06 -25.08
CA VAL A 496 23.44 -20.73 -24.49
C VAL A 496 24.89 -20.60 -24.04
N PRO A 497 25.63 -19.57 -24.50
CA PRO A 497 27.02 -19.35 -24.07
C PRO A 497 27.10 -19.03 -22.57
N PRO A 498 28.24 -19.32 -21.91
CA PRO A 498 28.43 -19.01 -20.51
C PRO A 498 28.40 -17.50 -20.27
N MET A 499 27.52 -17.05 -19.35
CA MET A 499 27.38 -15.64 -19.01
C MET A 499 28.50 -15.18 -18.09
N THR A 500 29.13 -14.05 -18.40
CA THR A 500 30.21 -13.44 -17.65
C THR A 500 29.79 -12.09 -17.05
N GLY A 501 30.46 -11.65 -15.98
CA GLY A 501 30.30 -10.32 -15.37
C GLY A 501 28.88 -10.02 -14.88
N THR A 502 28.36 -8.84 -15.23
CA THR A 502 27.07 -8.31 -14.79
C THR A 502 25.86 -9.06 -15.36
N LEU A 503 26.04 -9.82 -16.44
CA LEU A 503 24.97 -10.62 -17.07
C LEU A 503 24.76 -11.98 -16.40
N ARG A 504 25.57 -12.37 -15.40
CA ARG A 504 25.28 -13.51 -14.54
C ARG A 504 23.91 -13.34 -13.88
N THR A 505 23.28 -14.45 -13.49
CA THR A 505 21.89 -14.44 -13.03
C THR A 505 21.69 -13.49 -11.82
N VAL A 506 22.47 -13.63 -10.76
CA VAL A 506 22.30 -12.82 -9.53
C VAL A 506 22.62 -11.34 -9.75
N PRO A 507 23.79 -10.95 -10.30
CA PRO A 507 24.09 -9.54 -10.53
C PRO A 507 23.08 -8.84 -11.44
N SER A 508 22.61 -9.53 -12.51
CA SER A 508 21.64 -8.94 -13.44
C SER A 508 20.28 -8.66 -12.78
N LEU A 509 19.80 -9.56 -11.89
CA LEU A 509 18.56 -9.37 -11.15
C LEU A 509 18.69 -8.20 -10.16
N LEU A 510 19.80 -8.12 -9.42
CA LEU A 510 20.05 -7.03 -8.48
C LEU A 510 20.08 -5.67 -9.18
N LEU A 511 20.84 -5.56 -10.28
CA LEU A 511 20.93 -4.30 -11.03
C LEU A 511 19.58 -3.81 -11.59
N THR A 512 18.73 -4.75 -12.00
CA THR A 512 17.42 -4.38 -12.57
C THR A 512 16.46 -3.84 -11.53
N GLY A 513 16.47 -4.37 -10.31
CA GLY A 513 15.55 -3.98 -9.24
C GLY A 513 15.94 -2.71 -8.48
N ILE A 514 17.23 -2.31 -8.47
CA ILE A 514 17.70 -1.20 -7.63
C ILE A 514 17.14 0.16 -8.08
N LEU A 515 17.00 0.39 -9.37
CA LEU A 515 16.55 1.69 -9.91
C LEU A 515 15.05 1.94 -9.65
N PRO A 516 14.12 0.98 -9.89
CA PRO A 516 12.74 1.14 -9.50
C PRO A 516 12.55 1.33 -7.99
N PHE A 517 13.36 0.63 -7.17
CA PHE A 517 13.38 0.83 -5.73
C PHE A 517 13.81 2.24 -5.34
N GLY A 518 14.88 2.77 -5.95
CA GLY A 518 15.37 4.13 -5.69
C GLY A 518 14.30 5.20 -5.97
N ALA A 519 13.46 5.00 -7.00
CA ALA A 519 12.37 5.91 -7.34
C ALA A 519 11.26 6.01 -6.27
N ILE A 520 11.09 4.95 -5.45
CA ILE A 520 10.03 4.90 -4.42
C ILE A 520 10.57 4.95 -2.99
N PHE A 521 11.90 5.03 -2.82
CA PHE A 521 12.56 4.86 -1.51
C PHE A 521 12.02 5.79 -0.43
N VAL A 522 11.86 7.08 -0.74
CA VAL A 522 11.42 8.09 0.23
C VAL A 522 9.97 7.86 0.64
N GLU A 523 9.07 7.64 -0.34
CA GLU A 523 7.67 7.33 -0.04
C GLU A 523 7.52 6.02 0.73
N LEU A 524 8.35 5.04 0.42
CA LEU A 524 8.37 3.77 1.15
C LEU A 524 8.74 3.98 2.63
N TYR A 525 9.68 4.88 2.93
CA TYR A 525 10.03 5.22 4.31
C TYR A 525 8.83 5.78 5.08
N PHE A 526 8.07 6.72 4.48
CA PHE A 526 6.87 7.28 5.11
C PHE A 526 5.75 6.26 5.26
N ILE A 527 5.55 5.40 4.26
CA ILE A 527 4.57 4.30 4.34
C ILE A 527 4.94 3.33 5.47
N MET A 528 6.21 2.94 5.58
CA MET A 528 6.69 2.04 6.64
C MET A 528 6.51 2.65 8.02
N THR A 529 6.84 3.93 8.18
CA THR A 529 6.62 4.66 9.43
C THR A 529 5.13 4.70 9.78
N SER A 530 4.26 5.06 8.83
CA SER A 530 2.82 5.13 9.06
C SER A 530 2.23 3.76 9.42
N LEU A 531 2.64 2.71 8.72
CA LEU A 531 2.16 1.34 8.94
C LEU A 531 2.49 0.83 10.35
N TRP A 532 3.72 1.03 10.80
CA TRP A 532 4.20 0.47 12.07
C TRP A 532 3.91 1.33 13.30
N THR A 533 3.65 2.64 13.13
CA THR A 533 3.29 3.55 14.23
C THR A 533 1.79 3.88 14.28
N ASN A 534 0.95 3.16 13.54
CA ASN A 534 -0.50 3.38 13.45
C ASN A 534 -0.91 4.81 13.06
N LYS A 535 -0.06 5.52 12.33
CA LYS A 535 -0.39 6.85 11.80
C LYS A 535 -1.15 6.74 10.50
N ILE A 536 -2.09 7.65 10.28
CA ILE A 536 -2.90 7.67 9.04
C ILE A 536 -2.04 8.22 7.90
N TYR A 537 -1.80 7.39 6.88
CA TYR A 537 -1.22 7.85 5.62
C TYR A 537 -2.30 8.42 4.70
N TYR A 538 -2.18 9.67 4.28
CA TYR A 538 -3.19 10.36 3.46
C TYR A 538 -2.62 10.98 2.17
N MET A 539 -1.32 10.88 1.93
CA MET A 539 -0.67 11.48 0.76
C MET A 539 -0.83 10.65 -0.52
N PHE A 540 -2.05 10.28 -0.84
CA PHE A 540 -2.37 9.43 -1.98
C PHE A 540 -1.96 10.02 -3.34
N GLY A 541 -1.91 11.35 -3.46
CA GLY A 541 -1.42 12.01 -4.68
C GLY A 541 0.05 11.70 -4.97
N PHE A 542 0.90 11.77 -3.94
CA PHE A 542 2.31 11.40 -4.05
C PHE A 542 2.46 9.91 -4.31
N LEU A 543 1.68 9.08 -3.63
CA LEU A 543 1.68 7.64 -3.85
C LEU A 543 1.31 7.26 -5.29
N PHE A 544 0.33 7.95 -5.89
CA PHE A 544 -0.05 7.75 -7.30
C PHE A 544 1.12 8.07 -8.25
N LEU A 545 1.77 9.20 -8.05
CA LEU A 545 2.90 9.62 -8.88
C LEU A 545 4.10 8.66 -8.70
N CYS A 546 4.44 8.29 -7.48
CA CYS A 546 5.50 7.32 -7.19
C CYS A 546 5.20 5.93 -7.76
N TYR A 547 3.94 5.48 -7.72
CA TYR A 547 3.53 4.25 -8.37
C TYR A 547 3.76 4.32 -9.88
N GLY A 548 3.38 5.43 -10.55
CA GLY A 548 3.66 5.66 -11.96
C GLY A 548 5.16 5.65 -12.30
N LEU A 549 5.97 6.34 -11.48
CA LEU A 549 7.43 6.36 -11.64
C LEU A 549 8.04 4.97 -11.48
N MET A 550 7.60 4.18 -10.49
CA MET A 550 8.04 2.80 -10.30
C MET A 550 7.72 1.92 -11.52
N VAL A 551 6.53 2.05 -12.08
CA VAL A 551 6.12 1.28 -13.27
C VAL A 551 7.00 1.63 -14.47
N ILE A 552 7.23 2.92 -14.72
CA ILE A 552 8.05 3.38 -15.87
C ILE A 552 9.50 2.92 -15.71
N THR A 553 10.09 3.07 -14.54
CA THR A 553 11.48 2.64 -14.27
C THR A 553 11.64 1.15 -14.35
N SER A 554 10.73 0.38 -13.76
CA SER A 554 10.73 -1.08 -13.84
C SER A 554 10.64 -1.56 -15.29
N ALA A 555 9.77 -0.94 -16.10
CA ALA A 555 9.66 -1.21 -17.52
C ALA A 555 10.98 -0.93 -18.25
N ALA A 556 11.55 0.25 -18.09
CA ALA A 556 12.78 0.67 -18.78
C ALA A 556 13.98 -0.24 -18.44
N THR A 557 14.18 -0.54 -17.15
CA THR A 557 15.30 -1.38 -16.69
C THR A 557 15.18 -2.82 -17.18
N THR A 558 13.96 -3.37 -17.23
CA THR A 558 13.77 -4.74 -17.72
C THR A 558 13.92 -4.84 -19.24
N VAL A 559 13.47 -3.82 -19.99
CA VAL A 559 13.76 -3.73 -21.44
C VAL A 559 15.26 -3.80 -21.67
N LEU A 560 16.03 -3.00 -20.92
CA LEU A 560 17.48 -2.97 -21.01
C LEU A 560 18.10 -4.34 -20.69
N LEU A 561 17.64 -4.99 -19.61
CA LEU A 561 18.09 -6.32 -19.23
C LEU A 561 17.85 -7.35 -20.35
N VAL A 562 16.63 -7.40 -20.88
CA VAL A 562 16.26 -8.34 -21.95
C VAL A 562 17.08 -8.08 -23.20
N TYR A 563 17.27 -6.83 -23.58
CA TYR A 563 18.11 -6.45 -24.71
C TYR A 563 19.53 -7.00 -24.57
N PHE A 564 20.20 -6.74 -23.43
CA PHE A 564 21.57 -7.25 -23.19
C PHE A 564 21.64 -8.78 -23.12
N LEU A 565 20.62 -9.45 -22.59
CA LEU A 565 20.54 -10.91 -22.60
C LEU A 565 20.46 -11.48 -24.03
N LEU A 566 19.65 -10.86 -24.90
CA LEU A 566 19.52 -11.28 -26.29
C LEU A 566 20.78 -10.99 -27.09
N CYS A 567 21.45 -9.85 -26.84
CA CYS A 567 22.76 -9.57 -27.45
C CYS A 567 23.86 -10.57 -27.01
N ALA A 568 23.74 -11.11 -25.80
CA ALA A 568 24.60 -12.19 -25.29
C ALA A 568 24.08 -13.59 -25.67
N GLU A 569 23.20 -13.68 -26.68
CA GLU A 569 22.65 -14.93 -27.24
C GLU A 569 21.86 -15.81 -26.25
N ASN A 570 21.37 -15.21 -25.14
CA ASN A 570 20.58 -15.91 -24.15
C ASN A 570 19.09 -15.71 -24.37
N TYR A 571 18.44 -16.66 -25.01
CA TYR A 571 17.00 -16.64 -25.27
C TYR A 571 16.13 -17.00 -24.06
N ARG A 572 16.74 -17.37 -22.90
CA ARG A 572 15.99 -17.70 -21.67
C ARG A 572 15.67 -16.46 -20.86
N TRP A 573 15.02 -15.48 -21.44
CA TRP A 573 14.77 -14.17 -20.82
C TRP A 573 13.53 -14.12 -19.91
N HIS A 574 12.51 -14.96 -20.10
CA HIS A 574 11.22 -14.87 -19.44
C HIS A 574 11.30 -14.80 -17.92
N TRP A 575 11.92 -15.81 -17.30
CA TRP A 575 12.10 -15.84 -15.85
C TRP A 575 13.04 -14.74 -15.35
N ARG A 576 14.05 -14.38 -16.12
CA ARG A 576 14.97 -13.31 -15.75
C ARG A 576 14.30 -11.95 -15.80
N ALA A 577 13.45 -11.68 -16.78
CA ALA A 577 12.67 -10.46 -16.86
C ALA A 577 11.70 -10.35 -15.69
N PHE A 578 10.93 -11.43 -15.42
CA PHE A 578 10.01 -11.48 -14.30
C PHE A 578 10.72 -11.27 -12.94
N ALA A 579 11.77 -12.03 -12.67
CA ALA A 579 12.52 -11.95 -11.43
C ALA A 579 13.32 -10.65 -11.30
N GLY A 580 13.87 -10.11 -12.40
CA GLY A 580 14.60 -8.84 -12.40
C GLY A 580 13.73 -7.66 -12.01
N ALA A 581 12.56 -7.52 -12.63
CA ALA A 581 11.57 -6.52 -12.23
C ALA A 581 11.07 -6.77 -10.81
N GLY A 582 10.82 -8.05 -10.45
CA GLY A 582 10.38 -8.47 -9.13
C GLY A 582 11.39 -8.16 -8.02
N MET A 583 12.69 -8.06 -8.33
CA MET A 583 13.72 -7.78 -7.32
C MET A 583 13.53 -6.45 -6.60
N THR A 584 12.73 -5.54 -7.17
CA THR A 584 12.24 -4.34 -6.45
C THR A 584 11.60 -4.73 -5.11
N GLY A 585 10.78 -5.79 -5.07
CA GLY A 585 10.20 -6.32 -3.83
C GLY A 585 11.25 -6.87 -2.86
N GLY A 586 12.34 -7.45 -3.37
CA GLY A 586 13.49 -7.84 -2.55
C GLY A 586 14.17 -6.65 -1.87
N TYR A 587 14.33 -5.53 -2.58
CA TYR A 587 14.87 -4.29 -1.99
C TYR A 587 13.90 -3.64 -0.99
N VAL A 588 12.57 -3.73 -1.22
CA VAL A 588 11.57 -3.31 -0.24
C VAL A 588 11.73 -4.10 1.06
N PHE A 589 11.93 -5.42 0.98
CA PHE A 589 12.17 -6.24 2.15
C PHE A 589 13.51 -5.90 2.84
N LEU A 590 14.59 -5.68 2.09
CA LEU A 590 15.87 -5.23 2.65
C LEU A 590 15.74 -3.88 3.35
N ASN A 591 15.00 -2.95 2.78
CA ASN A 591 14.72 -1.66 3.42
C ASN A 591 13.94 -1.82 4.74
N ALA A 592 12.99 -2.75 4.78
CA ALA A 592 12.29 -3.07 6.03
C ALA A 592 13.25 -3.63 7.10
N LEU A 593 14.23 -4.46 6.72
CA LEU A 593 15.26 -4.92 7.65
C LEU A 593 16.17 -3.79 8.14
N LEU A 594 16.52 -2.84 7.27
CA LEU A 594 17.27 -1.64 7.65
C LEU A 594 16.46 -0.76 8.62
N PHE A 595 15.18 -0.57 8.36
CA PHE A 595 14.28 0.15 9.26
C PHE A 595 14.19 -0.53 10.64
N TRP A 596 14.15 -1.87 10.68
CA TRP A 596 14.19 -2.61 11.93
C TRP A 596 15.48 -2.30 12.73
N ILE A 597 16.65 -2.37 12.09
CA ILE A 597 17.92 -2.13 12.76
C ILE A 597 18.03 -0.69 13.31
N THR A 598 17.43 0.29 12.60
CA THR A 598 17.62 1.72 12.91
C THR A 598 16.53 2.32 13.80
N ARG A 599 15.29 1.80 13.74
CA ARG A 599 14.10 2.42 14.33
C ARG A 599 13.29 1.53 15.27
N VAL A 600 13.67 0.26 15.37
CA VAL A 600 12.87 -0.72 16.11
C VAL A 600 13.75 -1.51 17.07
N SER A 601 13.32 -1.63 18.32
CA SER A 601 14.01 -2.37 19.38
C SER A 601 13.02 -3.29 20.10
N PHE A 602 12.84 -4.51 19.56
CA PHE A 602 11.93 -5.46 20.18
C PHE A 602 12.58 -6.20 21.36
N GLY A 603 11.93 -6.16 22.51
CA GLY A 603 12.34 -6.95 23.69
C GLY A 603 12.00 -8.44 23.64
N GLY A 604 11.58 -8.99 22.47
CA GLY A 604 11.17 -10.39 22.36
C GLY A 604 11.14 -10.93 20.93
N LEU A 605 11.39 -12.24 20.82
CA LEU A 605 11.43 -12.96 19.53
C LEU A 605 10.11 -12.85 18.73
N THR A 606 8.96 -12.84 19.42
CA THR A 606 7.65 -12.84 18.76
C THR A 606 7.40 -11.55 17.97
N GLY A 607 7.78 -10.38 18.51
CA GLY A 607 7.69 -9.11 17.79
C GLY A 607 8.56 -9.09 16.53
N ALA A 608 9.79 -9.61 16.63
CA ALA A 608 10.70 -9.74 15.51
C ALA A 608 10.15 -10.66 14.41
N VAL A 609 9.58 -11.83 14.78
CA VAL A 609 8.96 -12.76 13.82
C VAL A 609 7.78 -12.12 13.09
N LEU A 610 6.92 -11.39 13.80
CA LEU A 610 5.79 -10.68 13.19
C LEU A 610 6.28 -9.61 12.22
N TYR A 611 7.22 -8.78 12.65
CA TYR A 611 7.77 -7.72 11.82
C TYR A 611 8.40 -8.26 10.53
N VAL A 612 9.29 -9.25 10.66
CA VAL A 612 9.96 -9.87 9.51
C VAL A 612 8.96 -10.60 8.62
N GLY A 613 7.99 -11.32 9.22
CA GLY A 613 6.98 -12.06 8.48
C GLY A 613 6.07 -11.16 7.64
N TYR A 614 5.52 -10.08 8.20
CA TYR A 614 4.71 -9.12 7.45
C TYR A 614 5.55 -8.34 6.43
N SER A 615 6.77 -7.96 6.76
CA SER A 615 7.67 -7.29 5.82
C SER A 615 8.05 -8.18 4.63
N ALA A 616 8.29 -9.47 4.88
CA ALA A 616 8.54 -10.46 3.82
C ALA A 616 7.29 -10.65 2.93
N LEU A 617 6.10 -10.65 3.52
CA LEU A 617 4.85 -10.74 2.77
C LEU A 617 4.64 -9.51 1.87
N ILE A 618 4.89 -8.30 2.38
CA ILE A 618 4.84 -7.05 1.60
C ILE A 618 5.85 -7.12 0.45
N GLY A 619 7.10 -7.50 0.72
CA GLY A 619 8.13 -7.67 -0.30
C GLY A 619 7.74 -8.67 -1.38
N PHE A 620 7.11 -9.79 -1.01
CA PHE A 620 6.61 -10.80 -1.94
C PHE A 620 5.46 -10.28 -2.82
N ILE A 621 4.51 -9.52 -2.25
CA ILE A 621 3.41 -8.90 -3.02
C ILE A 621 3.97 -7.90 -4.04
N VAL A 622 4.93 -7.06 -3.63
CA VAL A 622 5.61 -6.11 -4.53
C VAL A 622 6.41 -6.85 -5.60
N PHE A 623 7.06 -7.96 -5.26
CA PHE A 623 7.77 -8.82 -6.22
C PHE A 623 6.87 -9.32 -7.34
N ILE A 624 5.68 -9.83 -6.99
CA ILE A 624 4.71 -10.30 -7.99
C ILE A 624 4.13 -9.14 -8.80
N LEU A 625 3.83 -8.01 -8.16
CA LEU A 625 3.26 -6.83 -8.79
C LEU A 625 4.19 -6.25 -9.86
N THR A 626 5.48 -6.09 -9.54
CA THR A 626 6.47 -5.52 -10.47
C THR A 626 6.89 -6.50 -11.55
N GLY A 627 6.95 -7.80 -11.24
CA GLY A 627 7.33 -8.85 -12.18
C GLY A 627 6.40 -8.98 -13.40
N LYS A 628 5.13 -8.56 -13.29
CA LYS A 628 4.15 -8.61 -14.39
C LYS A 628 4.45 -7.70 -15.57
N ASN A 629 5.12 -6.57 -15.36
CA ASN A 629 5.15 -5.44 -16.32
C ASN A 629 5.64 -5.80 -17.76
N HIS A 630 6.00 -7.05 -18.05
CA HIS A 630 6.69 -7.43 -19.27
C HIS A 630 6.12 -8.62 -20.06
N CYS A 631 4.99 -9.18 -19.67
CA CYS A 631 4.48 -10.42 -20.28
C CYS A 631 3.16 -10.29 -21.07
N GLU A 632 2.72 -9.08 -21.44
CA GLU A 632 1.50 -8.93 -22.25
C GLU A 632 1.78 -8.99 -23.75
N PRO A 633 1.29 -10.03 -24.46
CA PRO A 633 1.37 -10.12 -25.91
C PRO A 633 0.21 -9.36 -26.57
N GLU A 634 0.48 -8.20 -27.17
CA GLU A 634 -0.53 -7.45 -27.93
C GLU A 634 -0.41 -7.71 -29.46
N LYS A 635 -1.56 -7.87 -30.12
CA LYS A 635 -1.67 -8.13 -31.56
C LYS A 635 -1.22 -6.93 -32.40
N THR A 636 -0.20 -7.04 -33.22
CA THR A 636 -0.17 -6.33 -34.51
C THR A 636 0.80 -7.03 -35.46
N TYR A 637 0.28 -7.54 -36.57
CA TYR A 637 1.04 -8.14 -37.64
C TYR A 637 1.70 -7.06 -38.49
N SER A 638 3.00 -7.18 -38.71
CA SER A 638 3.72 -6.53 -39.82
C SER A 638 4.95 -7.31 -40.21
N THR A 639 5.14 -7.44 -41.51
CA THR A 639 6.17 -8.28 -42.18
C THR A 639 7.56 -7.64 -42.19
N ASN A 640 7.74 -6.44 -41.66
CA ASN A 640 9.01 -5.70 -41.66
C ASN A 640 9.89 -5.98 -40.43
N PRO A 641 11.23 -6.15 -40.55
CA PRO A 641 12.13 -6.42 -39.43
C PRO A 641 12.15 -5.29 -38.37
N MET A 642 11.90 -4.04 -38.78
CA MET A 642 11.72 -2.91 -37.86
C MET A 642 10.49 -3.06 -36.94
N THR A 643 9.43 -3.71 -37.42
CA THR A 643 8.23 -4.00 -36.65
C THR A 643 8.37 -5.19 -35.72
N ARG A 644 9.36 -6.08 -35.94
CA ARG A 644 9.69 -7.17 -34.99
C ARG A 644 10.34 -6.62 -33.72
N ILE A 645 11.20 -5.63 -33.86
CA ILE A 645 11.77 -4.88 -32.73
C ILE A 645 10.71 -4.00 -32.06
N HIS A 646 9.83 -3.40 -32.85
CA HIS A 646 8.65 -2.67 -32.38
C HIS A 646 7.70 -3.57 -31.56
N TRP A 647 7.61 -4.85 -31.90
CA TRP A 647 6.82 -5.81 -31.13
C TRP A 647 7.42 -6.06 -29.74
N ILE A 648 8.75 -6.20 -29.62
CA ILE A 648 9.46 -6.28 -28.34
C ILE A 648 9.25 -4.99 -27.53
N PHE A 649 9.39 -3.81 -28.16
CA PHE A 649 9.17 -2.53 -27.52
C PHE A 649 7.70 -2.26 -27.17
N ARG A 650 6.76 -2.75 -27.96
CA ARG A 650 5.33 -2.61 -27.73
C ARG A 650 4.84 -3.54 -26.62
N GLN A 651 5.44 -4.71 -26.48
CA GLN A 651 5.23 -5.60 -25.34
C GLN A 651 5.75 -4.99 -24.03
N LEU A 652 6.73 -4.13 -24.13
CA LEU A 652 7.41 -3.49 -23.00
C LEU A 652 6.78 -2.13 -22.61
N GLY A 653 5.63 -1.76 -23.18
CA GLY A 653 4.84 -0.58 -22.73
C GLY A 653 5.36 0.79 -23.19
N VAL A 654 6.40 0.87 -24.03
CA VAL A 654 6.98 2.16 -24.48
C VAL A 654 6.27 2.67 -25.75
N ARG A 655 4.96 2.88 -25.65
CA ARG A 655 4.13 3.35 -26.80
C ARG A 655 4.34 4.85 -27.16
N ALA A 656 4.74 5.67 -26.21
CA ALA A 656 4.70 7.13 -26.38
C ALA A 656 5.89 7.74 -27.11
N ALA A 657 7.08 7.17 -27.02
CA ALA A 657 8.28 7.75 -27.63
C ALA A 657 8.45 7.41 -29.12
N TYR A 658 7.89 6.29 -29.58
CA TYR A 658 8.08 5.81 -30.95
C TYR A 658 7.12 6.44 -31.97
N LEU A 659 5.90 6.80 -31.58
CA LEU A 659 4.92 7.43 -32.47
C LEU A 659 5.37 8.82 -32.96
N ARG A 660 6.12 9.57 -32.15
CA ARG A 660 6.67 10.87 -32.59
C ARG A 660 7.84 10.75 -33.56
N LEU A 661 8.64 9.69 -33.47
CA LEU A 661 9.77 9.43 -34.39
C LEU A 661 9.31 8.92 -35.75
N HIS A 662 8.15 8.25 -35.82
CA HIS A 662 7.60 7.77 -37.09
C HIS A 662 6.82 8.84 -37.84
N GLN A 663 6.17 9.78 -37.15
CA GLN A 663 5.50 10.93 -37.78
C GLN A 663 6.47 11.95 -38.36
N SER A 664 7.65 12.13 -37.76
CA SER A 664 8.69 13.04 -38.32
C SER A 664 9.36 12.49 -39.59
N ARG A 665 9.35 11.17 -39.85
CA ARG A 665 9.86 10.60 -41.12
C ARG A 665 8.86 10.65 -42.26
N LEU A 666 7.55 10.61 -41.98
CA LEU A 666 6.52 10.73 -43.01
C LEU A 666 6.36 12.17 -43.52
N SER A 667 6.73 13.16 -42.72
CA SER A 667 6.79 14.57 -43.17
C SER A 667 8.04 14.90 -43.98
N CYS A 668 9.14 14.15 -43.77
CA CYS A 668 10.38 14.41 -44.53
C CYS A 668 10.41 13.75 -45.94
N SER A 669 9.59 12.67 -46.16
CA SER A 669 9.48 12.06 -47.50
C SER A 669 8.47 12.75 -48.41
N ARG A 670 7.66 13.72 -47.92
CA ARG A 670 6.75 14.55 -48.73
C ARG A 670 7.32 15.90 -49.15
N ILE A 671 8.56 16.19 -48.75
CA ILE A 671 9.28 17.44 -49.17
C ILE A 671 10.28 17.12 -50.30
N LEU A 672 10.46 15.84 -50.67
CA LEU A 672 11.38 15.42 -51.72
C LEU A 672 10.66 14.68 -52.89
N THR A 673 9.36 14.81 -53.04
CA THR A 673 8.56 14.62 -54.22
C THR A 673 7.70 15.90 -54.43
#